data_52ab5aaffdf281c09e28b46540064a16
#
_entry.id   52ab5aaffdf281c09e28b46540064a16
#
_cell.length_a   1.000
_cell.length_b   1.000
_cell.length_c   1.000
_cell.angle_alpha   90.00
_cell.angle_beta   90.00
_cell.angle_gamma   90.00
#
_symmetry.space_group_name_H-M   'P 1'
#
loop_
_entity.id
_entity.type
_entity.pdbx_description
1 polymer ?
#
loop_
_entity_poly.entity_id
_entity_poly.type
_entity_poly.pdbx_seq_one_letter_code
_entity_poly.pdbx_strand_id
1 'polypeptide(L)'
;MQLNKMSLALCCAFVSSAVLAVSPDNEELEKIVVTASGTAQMLKEAPASISVLDKEDLSERFYRDLTDAMTDIPGVIVTGGGDREDISLRGMGSQYTLILVDGQRQSSRETRPNSDGPGVEGAWIPPLSAIERIEVIRGPMSSLYGSDAIGGVINIITSKTPDAWRGEVRLDATIQEDSDSGNQHQTTFFTAGSLIPGKLGLQLYGRYTQREEDNIVDGFRDRDHKNISAKLAFTPNDSHEFVFEATHTQQEINATLGKTVAPLAEGEECGRRGCPASSMTEYDRTNLSLSHTGYWGLATSQTYIKQDEFDNESRQMYVKNLDAQTMWTVPVNDTLSLSAGGAYFEEELNDLTSNQISELSLVDGHQWSVFAEGEWKIIKDFAITTGLRYDDDQNYGGQLSPRLYGVWQISSTTILKGGISTGFRAPNLRQTNPSWGQISRGGNIYGNPDLEAESSVSYELGLYQDFGKDTTVSATVFYNEFEDRITRIQCPTDLCTDGPNDFGSAPTTYINIDEAITQGFEMSVQAKLTKAIEFNANYTYTDSEQKTGQYAGSPLNQLPKHLVQTSLRWAINDMTSSWLRVHYRGEESQPTTGPSQDSLIAPSYTLADVGLNYGLTNDIKLGAGIYNLLDKNIGMEEYGYVEDGRRYWLSLAWSF
;
A
#
# COMPACT_ATOMS: atom_id res chain seq x y z
N MET A 1 -34.07 -20.11 13.66
CA MET A 1 -34.23 -20.35 12.20
C MET A 1 -35.42 -19.54 11.72
N GLN A 2 -35.24 -18.30 11.31
CA GLN A 2 -36.18 -17.34 10.64
C GLN A 2 -35.79 -15.92 11.03
N LEU A 3 -34.75 -15.36 10.42
CA LEU A 3 -34.46 -13.91 10.49
C LEU A 3 -33.40 -13.45 9.43
N ASN A 4 -33.25 -14.20 8.34
CA ASN A 4 -32.24 -13.85 7.31
C ASN A 4 -32.81 -13.50 5.92
N LYS A 5 -34.04 -12.99 5.84
CA LYS A 5 -34.64 -12.61 4.55
C LYS A 5 -35.03 -11.12 4.40
N MET A 6 -34.65 -10.26 5.33
CA MET A 6 -35.06 -8.85 5.30
C MET A 6 -33.96 -7.85 4.91
N SER A 7 -32.71 -8.26 4.85
CA SER A 7 -31.59 -7.35 4.54
C SER A 7 -31.26 -7.19 3.05
N LEU A 8 -31.81 -8.04 2.18
CA LEU A 8 -31.51 -7.99 0.73
C LEU A 8 -32.52 -7.16 -0.09
N ALA A 9 -33.60 -6.69 0.53
CA ALA A 9 -34.68 -6.00 -0.18
C ALA A 9 -34.54 -4.46 -0.19
N LEU A 10 -33.57 -3.87 0.51
CA LEU A 10 -33.45 -2.42 0.62
C LEU A 10 -32.52 -1.77 -0.41
N CYS A 11 -31.75 -2.54 -1.16
CA CYS A 11 -30.84 -2.00 -2.19
C CYS A 11 -31.45 -1.85 -3.60
N CYS A 12 -32.66 -2.39 -3.85
CA CYS A 12 -33.26 -2.38 -5.20
C CYS A 12 -34.41 -1.37 -5.42
N ALA A 13 -34.73 -0.51 -4.45
CA ALA A 13 -35.95 0.31 -4.51
C ALA A 13 -35.79 1.78 -4.92
N PHE A 14 -34.60 2.22 -5.35
CA PHE A 14 -34.37 3.63 -5.74
C PHE A 14 -33.95 3.85 -7.19
N VAL A 15 -34.46 3.06 -8.11
CA VAL A 15 -34.34 3.40 -9.56
C VAL A 15 -35.73 3.67 -10.11
N SER A 16 -36.22 4.87 -9.92
CA SER A 16 -37.38 5.41 -10.66
C SER A 16 -37.19 6.89 -10.93
N SER A 17 -36.78 7.15 -12.18
CA SER A 17 -37.07 8.34 -13.02
C SER A 17 -37.10 9.72 -12.36
N ALA A 18 -35.99 10.45 -12.47
CA ALA A 18 -36.01 11.89 -12.55
C ALA A 18 -35.24 12.32 -13.82
N VAL A 19 -35.99 12.58 -14.89
CA VAL A 19 -35.49 13.34 -16.03
C VAL A 19 -35.47 14.81 -15.58
N LEU A 20 -34.30 15.39 -15.45
CA LEU A 20 -34.12 16.83 -15.25
C LEU A 20 -33.17 17.42 -16.30
N ALA A 21 -33.55 18.60 -16.73
CA ALA A 21 -33.03 19.36 -17.82
C ALA A 21 -31.54 19.76 -17.66
N VAL A 22 -30.85 19.72 -18.76
CA VAL A 22 -29.44 20.08 -18.99
C VAL A 22 -29.25 21.60 -18.88
N SER A 23 -28.27 22.04 -18.12
CA SER A 23 -27.60 23.33 -18.24
C SER A 23 -26.13 23.09 -18.59
N PRO A 24 -25.53 23.82 -19.53
CA PRO A 24 -24.13 23.62 -19.90
C PRO A 24 -23.18 24.36 -18.96
N ASP A 25 -21.94 23.89 -18.96
CA ASP A 25 -20.74 24.40 -18.34
C ASP A 25 -20.46 23.93 -16.89
N ASN A 26 -19.75 22.81 -16.84
CA ASN A 26 -18.59 22.61 -15.97
C ASN A 26 -17.72 21.55 -16.64
N GLU A 27 -16.49 21.91 -17.01
CA GLU A 27 -15.47 20.95 -17.40
C GLU A 27 -15.23 20.03 -16.19
N GLU A 28 -15.67 18.80 -16.30
CA GLU A 28 -15.32 17.74 -15.36
C GLU A 28 -13.82 17.57 -15.47
N LEU A 29 -13.07 17.83 -14.40
CA LEU A 29 -11.63 17.54 -14.33
C LEU A 29 -11.48 16.03 -14.49
N GLU A 30 -11.20 15.57 -15.72
CA GLU A 30 -10.92 14.17 -16.00
C GLU A 30 -9.67 13.78 -15.20
N LYS A 31 -9.80 12.81 -14.28
CA LYS A 31 -8.68 12.35 -13.46
C LYS A 31 -7.59 11.78 -14.37
N ILE A 32 -6.39 12.34 -14.27
CA ILE A 32 -5.21 11.93 -15.03
C ILE A 32 -4.35 11.04 -14.15
N VAL A 33 -3.87 9.93 -14.69
CA VAL A 33 -2.98 8.97 -14.04
C VAL A 33 -1.70 8.79 -14.85
N VAL A 34 -0.61 8.44 -14.21
CA VAL A 34 0.70 8.24 -14.84
C VAL A 34 1.28 6.84 -14.59
N THR A 35 0.83 6.15 -13.55
CA THR A 35 1.47 4.90 -13.08
C THR A 35 1.25 3.73 -14.03
N ALA A 36 0.16 3.68 -14.78
CA ALA A 36 -0.18 2.53 -15.61
C ALA A 36 0.67 2.34 -16.86
N SER A 37 1.28 3.41 -17.37
CA SER A 37 2.05 3.40 -18.63
C SER A 37 3.28 4.31 -18.60
N GLY A 38 3.56 4.94 -17.43
CA GLY A 38 4.62 5.94 -17.31
C GLY A 38 4.33 7.26 -18.02
N THR A 39 3.15 7.42 -18.61
CA THR A 39 2.68 8.64 -19.28
C THR A 39 1.35 9.10 -18.72
N ALA A 40 1.10 10.41 -18.79
CA ALA A 40 -0.17 10.98 -18.36
C ALA A 40 -1.30 10.53 -19.29
N GLN A 41 -2.29 9.84 -18.73
CA GLN A 41 -3.47 9.32 -19.44
C GLN A 41 -4.73 9.56 -18.61
N MET A 42 -5.89 9.60 -19.26
CA MET A 42 -7.15 9.60 -18.54
C MET A 42 -7.35 8.28 -17.79
N LEU A 43 -7.82 8.34 -16.54
CA LEU A 43 -8.04 7.18 -15.67
C LEU A 43 -8.81 6.05 -16.38
N LYS A 44 -9.87 6.40 -17.10
CA LYS A 44 -10.72 5.43 -17.80
C LYS A 44 -10.05 4.79 -19.03
N GLU A 45 -9.05 5.44 -19.62
CA GLU A 45 -8.31 4.97 -20.80
C GLU A 45 -7.02 4.23 -20.43
N ALA A 46 -6.58 4.34 -19.18
CA ALA A 46 -5.37 3.69 -18.72
C ALA A 46 -5.50 2.16 -18.79
N PRO A 47 -4.45 1.45 -19.27
CA PRO A 47 -4.49 0.00 -19.50
C PRO A 47 -4.30 -0.80 -18.20
N ALA A 48 -5.07 -0.50 -17.16
CA ALA A 48 -5.09 -1.22 -15.89
C ALA A 48 -6.36 -0.90 -15.08
N SER A 49 -6.63 -1.69 -14.04
CA SER A 49 -7.63 -1.36 -13.01
C SER A 49 -7.03 -0.39 -12.00
N ILE A 50 -7.37 0.90 -12.11
CA ILE A 50 -6.80 1.98 -11.31
C ILE A 50 -7.87 2.66 -10.47
N SER A 51 -7.49 3.05 -9.25
CA SER A 51 -8.24 4.00 -8.42
C SER A 51 -7.36 5.17 -8.03
N VAL A 52 -7.95 6.33 -7.83
CA VAL A 52 -7.23 7.56 -7.45
C VAL A 52 -7.91 8.17 -6.25
N LEU A 53 -7.13 8.46 -5.20
CA LEU A 53 -7.47 9.38 -4.14
C LEU A 53 -6.79 10.72 -4.43
N ASP A 54 -7.56 11.75 -4.67
CA ASP A 54 -7.03 13.09 -4.91
C ASP A 54 -6.83 13.87 -3.61
N LYS A 55 -6.28 15.07 -3.74
CA LYS A 55 -5.97 15.93 -2.59
C LYS A 55 -7.24 16.31 -1.81
N GLU A 56 -8.36 16.52 -2.49
CA GLU A 56 -9.65 16.82 -1.87
C GLU A 56 -10.10 15.65 -0.99
N ASP A 57 -10.07 14.42 -1.52
CA ASP A 57 -10.41 13.20 -0.78
C ASP A 57 -9.52 13.06 0.47
N LEU A 58 -8.22 13.29 0.33
CA LEU A 58 -7.24 13.17 1.41
C LEU A 58 -7.36 14.27 2.48
N SER A 59 -7.86 15.44 2.13
CA SER A 59 -7.95 16.61 3.04
C SER A 59 -9.23 16.67 3.87
N GLU A 60 -10.26 15.90 3.51
CA GLU A 60 -11.58 16.01 4.14
C GLU A 60 -11.65 15.45 5.55
N ARG A 61 -10.85 14.45 5.85
CA ARG A 61 -10.87 13.74 7.11
C ARG A 61 -9.45 13.45 7.61
N PHE A 62 -9.36 12.98 8.82
CA PHE A 62 -8.12 12.49 9.38
C PHE A 62 -7.89 11.05 8.97
N TYR A 63 -6.70 10.78 8.48
CA TYR A 63 -6.17 9.45 8.31
C TYR A 63 -4.96 9.29 9.22
N ARG A 64 -4.92 8.20 9.98
CA ARG A 64 -3.79 7.89 10.86
C ARG A 64 -2.49 7.77 10.06
N ASP A 65 -2.58 7.06 8.94
CA ASP A 65 -1.49 6.78 8.01
C ASP A 65 -2.02 6.39 6.60
N LEU A 66 -1.15 5.79 5.77
CA LEU A 66 -1.53 5.31 4.45
C LEU A 66 -2.55 4.18 4.50
N THR A 67 -2.43 3.25 5.46
CA THR A 67 -3.32 2.08 5.54
C THR A 67 -4.76 2.51 5.71
N ASP A 68 -5.01 3.49 6.58
CA ASP A 68 -6.35 4.06 6.80
C ASP A 68 -6.91 4.73 5.53
N ALA A 69 -6.06 5.46 4.77
CA ALA A 69 -6.48 6.04 3.49
C ALA A 69 -6.81 4.98 2.42
N MET A 70 -6.09 3.86 2.44
CA MET A 70 -6.30 2.78 1.48
C MET A 70 -7.59 2.00 1.71
N THR A 71 -8.19 2.05 2.90
CA THR A 71 -9.47 1.37 3.19
C THR A 71 -10.62 1.83 2.31
N ASP A 72 -10.53 2.99 1.67
CA ASP A 72 -11.56 3.53 0.77
C ASP A 72 -11.44 3.03 -0.68
N ILE A 73 -10.41 2.26 -1.01
CA ILE A 73 -10.13 1.77 -2.37
C ILE A 73 -10.71 0.36 -2.56
N PRO A 74 -11.49 0.09 -3.64
CA PRO A 74 -11.96 -1.27 -3.93
C PRO A 74 -10.79 -2.23 -4.16
N GLY A 75 -10.91 -3.48 -3.68
CA GLY A 75 -9.86 -4.50 -3.83
C GLY A 75 -8.65 -4.31 -2.91
N VAL A 76 -8.63 -3.28 -2.08
CA VAL A 76 -7.62 -3.06 -1.04
C VAL A 76 -8.13 -3.62 0.28
N ILE A 77 -7.28 -4.39 0.94
CA ILE A 77 -7.54 -5.00 2.24
C ILE A 77 -6.42 -4.57 3.17
N VAL A 78 -6.77 -3.93 4.28
CA VAL A 78 -5.83 -3.70 5.36
C VAL A 78 -5.82 -4.96 6.23
N THR A 79 -4.65 -5.55 6.44
CA THR A 79 -4.43 -6.76 7.23
C THR A 79 -3.71 -6.42 8.52
N GLY A 80 -3.89 -7.24 9.56
CA GLY A 80 -3.37 -6.96 10.88
C GLY A 80 -4.22 -5.94 11.63
N GLY A 81 -3.69 -5.38 12.69
CA GLY A 81 -4.34 -4.35 13.52
C GLY A 81 -3.33 -3.79 14.52
N GLY A 82 -3.77 -2.82 15.30
CA GLY A 82 -2.88 -2.08 16.15
C GLY A 82 -1.87 -1.27 15.33
N ASP A 83 -0.62 -1.34 15.70
CA ASP A 83 0.48 -0.71 14.96
C ASP A 83 1.15 -1.65 13.94
N ARG A 84 0.51 -2.75 13.60
CA ARG A 84 1.01 -3.80 12.69
C ARG A 84 0.12 -3.97 11.47
N GLU A 85 -0.45 -2.88 11.00
CA GLU A 85 -1.26 -2.89 9.78
C GLU A 85 -0.40 -2.96 8.53
N ASP A 86 -0.92 -3.65 7.51
CA ASP A 86 -0.28 -3.80 6.22
C ASP A 86 -1.32 -3.77 5.09
N ILE A 87 -0.88 -3.52 3.84
CA ILE A 87 -1.77 -3.36 2.70
C ILE A 87 -1.67 -4.58 1.79
N SER A 88 -2.80 -5.20 1.52
CA SER A 88 -2.96 -6.33 0.60
C SER A 88 -3.86 -5.91 -0.57
N LEU A 89 -3.48 -6.26 -1.80
CA LEU A 89 -4.26 -6.00 -2.99
C LEU A 89 -4.85 -7.31 -3.54
N ARG A 90 -6.18 -7.41 -3.68
CA ARG A 90 -6.88 -8.60 -4.19
C ARG A 90 -6.51 -9.90 -3.48
N GLY A 91 -6.21 -9.82 -2.17
CA GLY A 91 -5.80 -10.97 -1.37
C GLY A 91 -4.34 -11.38 -1.49
N MET A 92 -3.55 -10.60 -2.19
CA MET A 92 -2.11 -10.76 -2.26
C MET A 92 -1.47 -9.95 -1.14
N GLY A 93 -0.75 -10.62 -0.23
CA GLY A 93 -0.15 -10.02 0.96
C GLY A 93 0.73 -8.81 0.64
N SER A 94 1.08 -8.05 1.65
CA SER A 94 1.84 -6.80 1.52
C SER A 94 3.19 -6.95 0.82
N GLN A 95 3.85 -8.10 0.98
CA GLN A 95 5.11 -8.39 0.27
C GLN A 95 4.97 -8.42 -1.26
N TYR A 96 3.75 -8.42 -1.78
CA TYR A 96 3.42 -8.39 -3.20
C TYR A 96 2.85 -7.04 -3.66
N THR A 97 2.85 -6.05 -2.79
CA THR A 97 2.37 -4.69 -3.06
C THR A 97 3.54 -3.73 -3.10
N LEU A 98 3.82 -3.16 -4.27
CA LEU A 98 4.89 -2.20 -4.44
C LEU A 98 4.40 -0.78 -4.10
N ILE A 99 5.09 -0.11 -3.17
CA ILE A 99 4.84 1.29 -2.85
C ILE A 99 5.90 2.17 -3.53
N LEU A 100 5.43 3.21 -4.21
CA LEU A 100 6.26 4.22 -4.87
C LEU A 100 5.94 5.62 -4.29
N VAL A 101 6.95 6.48 -4.25
CA VAL A 101 6.79 7.92 -4.06
C VAL A 101 7.39 8.62 -5.28
N ASP A 102 6.58 9.37 -6.00
CA ASP A 102 6.94 10.01 -7.28
C ASP A 102 7.57 9.04 -8.29
N GLY A 103 7.05 7.81 -8.34
CA GLY A 103 7.54 6.75 -9.23
C GLY A 103 8.80 6.03 -8.74
N GLN A 104 9.36 6.40 -7.59
CA GLN A 104 10.57 5.79 -7.02
C GLN A 104 10.19 4.76 -5.96
N ARG A 105 10.75 3.56 -6.06
CA ARG A 105 10.49 2.42 -5.17
C ARG A 105 10.79 2.77 -3.71
N GLN A 106 9.89 2.38 -2.79
CA GLN A 106 10.14 2.33 -1.36
C GLN A 106 10.47 0.87 -0.98
N SER A 107 11.78 0.55 -0.89
CA SER A 107 12.19 -0.82 -0.60
C SER A 107 12.07 -1.13 0.89
N SER A 108 11.38 -2.24 1.22
CA SER A 108 11.19 -2.72 2.58
C SER A 108 11.60 -4.19 2.77
N ARG A 109 12.12 -4.81 1.71
CA ARG A 109 12.30 -6.26 1.65
C ARG A 109 13.20 -6.81 2.78
N GLU A 110 14.33 -6.16 3.02
CA GLU A 110 15.31 -6.61 4.01
C GLU A 110 15.14 -5.97 5.39
N THR A 111 14.25 -4.98 5.53
CA THR A 111 14.07 -4.22 6.77
C THR A 111 13.38 -5.01 7.87
N ARG A 112 12.72 -6.12 7.53
CA ARG A 112 11.96 -6.96 8.47
C ARG A 112 12.59 -8.35 8.59
N PRO A 113 13.30 -8.67 9.69
CA PRO A 113 13.59 -10.06 10.02
C PRO A 113 12.31 -10.84 10.33
N ASN A 114 12.34 -12.17 10.21
CA ASN A 114 11.16 -13.04 10.35
C ASN A 114 10.29 -12.86 11.61
N SER A 115 10.83 -12.21 12.65
CA SER A 115 10.13 -12.01 13.92
C SER A 115 9.51 -10.63 14.06
N ASP A 116 9.76 -9.71 13.12
CA ASP A 116 9.20 -8.37 13.14
C ASP A 116 7.87 -8.34 12.42
N GLY A 117 6.90 -7.66 13.01
CA GLY A 117 5.60 -7.44 12.40
C GLY A 117 5.65 -6.34 11.33
N PRO A 118 4.60 -6.24 10.52
CA PRO A 118 4.43 -5.14 9.56
C PRO A 118 4.23 -3.78 10.25
N GLY A 119 4.14 -2.71 9.47
CA GLY A 119 3.72 -1.39 9.95
C GLY A 119 4.81 -0.31 9.97
N VAL A 120 6.09 -0.68 9.93
CA VAL A 120 7.22 0.29 9.94
C VAL A 120 7.17 1.19 8.71
N GLU A 121 6.85 0.63 7.56
CA GLU A 121 6.84 1.32 6.26
C GLU A 121 5.75 2.39 6.13
N GLY A 122 4.68 2.29 6.91
CA GLY A 122 3.65 3.33 6.98
C GLY A 122 4.20 4.70 7.42
N ALA A 123 5.33 4.70 8.13
CA ALA A 123 6.04 5.91 8.53
C ALA A 123 6.81 6.59 7.39
N TRP A 124 7.12 5.90 6.30
CA TRP A 124 8.03 6.38 5.25
C TRP A 124 7.36 7.23 4.17
N ILE A 125 6.06 7.36 4.23
CA ILE A 125 5.31 8.14 3.25
C ILE A 125 5.28 9.64 3.61
N PRO A 126 5.21 10.54 2.60
CA PRO A 126 5.00 11.95 2.83
C PRO A 126 3.71 12.23 3.63
N PRO A 127 3.65 13.32 4.41
CA PRO A 127 2.39 13.76 5.02
C PRO A 127 1.35 14.10 3.95
N LEU A 128 0.06 13.87 4.24
CA LEU A 128 -1.03 14.04 3.28
C LEU A 128 -1.08 15.44 2.67
N SER A 129 -0.67 16.48 3.42
CA SER A 129 -0.58 17.87 2.92
C SER A 129 0.41 18.05 1.77
N ALA A 130 1.45 17.20 1.69
CA ALA A 130 2.42 17.19 0.61
C ALA A 130 1.98 16.34 -0.60
N ILE A 131 0.94 15.52 -0.46
CA ILE A 131 0.46 14.61 -1.50
C ILE A 131 -0.53 15.36 -2.40
N GLU A 132 -0.38 15.18 -3.73
CA GLU A 132 -1.33 15.64 -4.72
C GLU A 132 -2.40 14.58 -4.99
N ARG A 133 -1.97 13.32 -5.11
CA ARG A 133 -2.87 12.17 -5.27
C ARG A 133 -2.14 10.86 -4.98
N ILE A 134 -2.92 9.83 -4.73
CA ILE A 134 -2.44 8.45 -4.63
C ILE A 134 -3.09 7.65 -5.75
N GLU A 135 -2.29 7.00 -6.60
CA GLU A 135 -2.73 6.10 -7.66
C GLU A 135 -2.54 4.66 -7.21
N VAL A 136 -3.61 3.86 -7.23
CA VAL A 136 -3.59 2.45 -6.83
C VAL A 136 -3.92 1.59 -8.03
N ILE A 137 -2.94 0.86 -8.55
CA ILE A 137 -3.12 -0.14 -9.60
C ILE A 137 -3.28 -1.51 -8.95
N ARG A 138 -4.30 -2.23 -9.34
CA ARG A 138 -4.56 -3.60 -8.91
C ARG A 138 -4.22 -4.58 -10.02
N GLY A 139 -3.54 -5.66 -9.65
CA GLY A 139 -2.98 -6.65 -10.56
C GLY A 139 -1.52 -6.39 -10.93
N PRO A 140 -0.85 -7.39 -11.52
CA PRO A 140 0.58 -7.36 -11.74
C PRO A 140 1.05 -6.23 -12.67
N MET A 141 2.11 -5.56 -12.27
CA MET A 141 2.77 -4.48 -13.01
C MET A 141 4.29 -4.71 -13.16
N SER A 142 4.74 -5.96 -13.05
CA SER A 142 6.17 -6.27 -13.14
C SER A 142 6.78 -5.95 -14.50
N SER A 143 5.99 -5.85 -15.57
CA SER A 143 6.48 -5.41 -16.89
C SER A 143 7.07 -3.98 -16.89
N LEU A 144 6.66 -3.11 -15.97
CA LEU A 144 7.20 -1.75 -15.80
C LEU A 144 8.06 -1.62 -14.54
N TYR A 145 7.62 -2.20 -13.44
CA TYR A 145 8.18 -1.94 -12.12
C TYR A 145 9.04 -3.08 -11.56
N GLY A 146 9.07 -4.26 -12.22
CA GLY A 146 9.87 -5.41 -11.79
C GLY A 146 9.32 -6.12 -10.57
N SER A 147 10.22 -6.64 -9.73
CA SER A 147 9.87 -7.42 -8.54
C SER A 147 8.94 -6.68 -7.59
N ASP A 148 8.16 -7.44 -6.80
CA ASP A 148 7.24 -7.01 -5.75
C ASP A 148 5.92 -6.38 -6.25
N ALA A 149 5.76 -6.16 -7.56
CA ALA A 149 4.55 -5.63 -8.18
C ALA A 149 3.58 -6.74 -8.66
N ILE A 150 3.45 -7.82 -7.89
CA ILE A 150 2.53 -8.95 -8.17
C ILE A 150 1.07 -8.58 -7.90
N GLY A 151 0.79 -8.07 -6.71
CA GLY A 151 -0.57 -7.67 -6.28
C GLY A 151 -0.99 -6.34 -6.89
N GLY A 152 -0.02 -5.47 -7.10
CA GLY A 152 -0.23 -4.15 -7.67
C GLY A 152 0.79 -3.12 -7.20
N VAL A 153 0.48 -1.87 -7.51
CA VAL A 153 1.34 -0.71 -7.23
C VAL A 153 0.52 0.40 -6.58
N ILE A 154 1.04 0.95 -5.50
CA ILE A 154 0.55 2.18 -4.87
C ILE A 154 1.57 3.28 -5.15
N ASN A 155 1.22 4.26 -5.96
CA ASN A 155 2.11 5.38 -6.27
C ASN A 155 1.59 6.67 -5.62
N ILE A 156 2.37 7.20 -4.70
CA ILE A 156 2.10 8.45 -3.99
C ILE A 156 2.76 9.58 -4.75
N ILE A 157 1.96 10.45 -5.34
CA ILE A 157 2.43 11.57 -6.15
C ILE A 157 2.36 12.84 -5.31
N THR A 158 3.52 13.46 -5.11
CA THR A 158 3.63 14.69 -4.31
C THR A 158 3.27 15.92 -5.13
N SER A 159 2.83 16.98 -4.45
CA SER A 159 2.49 18.25 -5.07
C SER A 159 3.71 18.86 -5.76
N LYS A 160 3.52 19.47 -6.93
CA LYS A 160 4.58 20.23 -7.62
C LYS A 160 4.87 21.55 -6.92
N THR A 161 6.10 22.04 -7.06
CA THR A 161 6.49 23.36 -6.50
C THR A 161 5.79 24.47 -7.27
N PRO A 162 4.97 25.31 -6.62
CA PRO A 162 4.31 26.43 -7.26
C PRO A 162 5.24 27.65 -7.40
N ASP A 163 4.89 28.60 -8.28
CA ASP A 163 5.64 29.85 -8.41
C ASP A 163 5.49 30.76 -7.19
N ALA A 164 4.31 30.83 -6.61
CA ALA A 164 4.06 31.58 -5.38
C ALA A 164 4.19 30.65 -4.16
N TRP A 165 4.76 31.18 -3.08
CA TRP A 165 4.83 30.46 -1.82
C TRP A 165 3.44 30.15 -1.29
N ARG A 166 3.25 28.90 -0.90
CA ARG A 166 2.08 28.42 -0.19
C ARG A 166 2.50 27.40 0.88
N GLY A 167 1.70 27.26 1.89
CA GLY A 167 1.97 26.27 2.92
C GLY A 167 0.73 25.92 3.71
N GLU A 168 0.86 24.88 4.54
CA GLU A 168 -0.14 24.43 5.48
C GLU A 168 0.54 23.90 6.74
N VAL A 169 0.00 24.27 7.89
CA VAL A 169 0.28 23.61 9.16
C VAL A 169 -1.02 23.04 9.67
N ARG A 170 -1.02 21.76 10.01
CA ARG A 170 -2.20 21.08 10.52
C ARG A 170 -1.88 20.38 11.85
N LEU A 171 -2.78 20.53 12.79
CA LEU A 171 -2.75 19.92 14.11
C LEU A 171 -3.98 19.01 14.24
N ASP A 172 -3.77 17.74 14.54
CA ASP A 172 -4.83 16.76 14.74
C ASP A 172 -4.67 16.13 16.14
N ALA A 173 -5.79 15.90 16.81
CA ALA A 173 -5.88 15.18 18.05
C ALA A 173 -6.98 14.12 17.96
N THR A 174 -6.64 12.88 18.30
CA THR A 174 -7.58 11.78 18.43
C THR A 174 -7.66 11.38 19.90
N ILE A 175 -8.84 11.51 20.46
CA ILE A 175 -9.14 11.21 21.87
C ILE A 175 -9.99 9.95 21.91
N GLN A 176 -9.51 8.93 22.57
CA GLN A 176 -10.20 7.66 22.73
C GLN A 176 -11.34 7.79 23.76
N GLU A 177 -12.47 7.12 23.51
CA GLU A 177 -13.55 7.04 24.49
C GLU A 177 -13.20 6.05 25.60
N ASP A 178 -12.55 4.93 25.21
CA ASP A 178 -12.03 3.94 26.16
C ASP A 178 -10.73 4.47 26.80
N SER A 179 -10.68 4.49 28.11
CA SER A 179 -9.51 4.92 28.89
C SER A 179 -8.33 3.96 28.80
N ASP A 180 -8.55 2.73 28.35
CA ASP A 180 -7.48 1.73 28.14
C ASP A 180 -6.82 1.88 26.76
N SER A 181 -7.38 2.67 25.86
CA SER A 181 -6.82 3.01 24.55
C SER A 181 -6.06 4.32 24.58
N GLY A 182 -4.88 4.37 23.98
CA GLY A 182 -3.99 5.53 23.94
C GLY A 182 -4.47 6.64 22.99
N ASN A 183 -4.36 7.89 23.42
CA ASN A 183 -4.65 9.04 22.58
C ASN A 183 -3.54 9.25 21.53
N GLN A 184 -3.89 9.96 20.44
CA GLN A 184 -2.92 10.28 19.39
C GLN A 184 -2.95 11.77 19.07
N HIS A 185 -1.75 12.33 18.88
CA HIS A 185 -1.53 13.70 18.40
C HIS A 185 -0.67 13.67 17.13
N GLN A 186 -1.06 14.48 16.15
CA GLN A 186 -0.29 14.62 14.92
C GLN A 186 -0.13 16.08 14.54
N THR A 187 1.08 16.45 14.15
CA THR A 187 1.39 17.74 13.56
C THR A 187 2.00 17.50 12.19
N THR A 188 1.45 18.12 11.17
CA THR A 188 2.03 18.10 9.82
C THR A 188 2.29 19.52 9.34
N PHE A 189 3.33 19.69 8.55
CA PHE A 189 3.58 20.94 7.84
C PHE A 189 3.99 20.65 6.40
N PHE A 190 3.63 21.57 5.53
CA PHE A 190 4.03 21.61 4.14
C PHE A 190 4.25 23.06 3.74
N THR A 191 5.33 23.37 3.06
CA THR A 191 5.51 24.67 2.40
C THR A 191 6.29 24.49 1.11
N ALA A 192 5.89 25.19 0.07
CA ALA A 192 6.52 25.13 -1.23
C ALA A 192 6.43 26.47 -1.94
N GLY A 193 7.46 26.82 -2.70
CA GLY A 193 7.48 28.03 -3.49
C GLY A 193 8.75 28.21 -4.28
N SER A 194 8.74 29.19 -5.18
CA SER A 194 9.87 29.51 -6.02
C SER A 194 10.92 30.32 -5.25
N LEU A 195 12.17 29.86 -5.25
CA LEU A 195 13.34 30.65 -4.82
C LEU A 195 13.81 31.58 -5.95
N ILE A 196 13.73 31.09 -7.20
CA ILE A 196 13.99 31.84 -8.42
C ILE A 196 12.84 31.51 -9.39
N PRO A 197 11.94 32.45 -9.68
CA PRO A 197 10.78 32.21 -10.53
C PRO A 197 11.12 31.49 -11.83
N GLY A 198 10.41 30.41 -12.12
CA GLY A 198 10.59 29.57 -13.30
C GLY A 198 11.91 28.79 -13.37
N LYS A 199 12.78 28.83 -12.33
CA LYS A 199 14.08 28.15 -12.37
C LYS A 199 14.41 27.29 -11.15
N LEU A 200 14.10 27.77 -9.96
CA LEU A 200 14.49 27.07 -8.75
C LEU A 200 13.36 27.13 -7.73
N GLY A 201 12.85 25.98 -7.39
CA GLY A 201 11.79 25.82 -6.41
C GLY A 201 12.26 25.01 -5.21
N LEU A 202 11.65 25.26 -4.05
CA LEU A 202 11.90 24.55 -2.81
C LEU A 202 10.58 24.06 -2.23
N GLN A 203 10.57 22.81 -1.77
CA GLN A 203 9.51 22.26 -0.92
C GLN A 203 10.12 21.76 0.38
N LEU A 204 9.45 22.03 1.48
CA LEU A 204 9.76 21.47 2.79
C LEU A 204 8.48 20.91 3.38
N TYR A 205 8.54 19.69 3.89
CA TYR A 205 7.40 19.08 4.55
C TYR A 205 7.85 18.12 5.65
N GLY A 206 6.96 17.86 6.58
CA GLY A 206 7.24 16.92 7.65
C GLY A 206 6.01 16.57 8.47
N ARG A 207 6.19 15.54 9.29
CA ARG A 207 5.18 15.01 10.19
C ARG A 207 5.81 14.65 11.54
N TYR A 208 5.11 14.98 12.60
CA TYR A 208 5.34 14.44 13.94
C TYR A 208 4.05 13.80 14.40
N THR A 209 4.11 12.52 14.76
CA THR A 209 2.97 11.78 15.32
C THR A 209 3.41 11.17 16.62
N GLN A 210 2.60 11.31 17.66
CA GLN A 210 2.74 10.64 18.94
C GLN A 210 1.44 9.91 19.25
N ARG A 211 1.55 8.63 19.59
CA ARG A 211 0.47 7.83 20.13
C ARG A 211 0.87 7.26 21.48
N GLU A 212 0.03 7.44 22.49
CA GLU A 212 0.17 6.81 23.80
C GLU A 212 -0.09 5.30 23.71
N GLU A 213 0.60 4.51 24.56
CA GLU A 213 0.43 3.06 24.62
C GLU A 213 -0.93 2.67 25.21
N ASP A 214 -1.60 1.70 24.59
CA ASP A 214 -2.80 1.09 25.15
C ASP A 214 -2.50 0.29 26.43
N ASN A 215 -3.48 0.18 27.31
CA ASN A 215 -3.51 -0.79 28.43
C ASN A 215 -4.21 -2.09 28.00
N ILE A 216 -4.09 -2.46 26.73
CA ILE A 216 -4.70 -3.63 26.11
C ILE A 216 -3.58 -4.52 25.57
N VAL A 217 -3.57 -5.79 25.98
CA VAL A 217 -2.57 -6.76 25.48
C VAL A 217 -2.72 -6.92 23.97
N ASP A 218 -1.58 -6.88 23.26
CA ASP A 218 -1.49 -6.86 21.79
C ASP A 218 -2.20 -5.67 21.12
N GLY A 219 -2.55 -4.63 21.89
CA GLY A 219 -3.06 -3.35 21.40
C GLY A 219 -1.98 -2.46 20.79
N PHE A 220 -2.30 -1.20 20.58
CA PHE A 220 -1.36 -0.22 20.03
C PHE A 220 -0.26 0.12 21.03
N ARG A 221 0.99 -0.03 20.60
CA ARG A 221 2.17 0.35 21.38
C ARG A 221 2.35 1.87 21.41
N ASP A 222 3.11 2.37 22.39
CA ASP A 222 3.58 3.76 22.34
C ASP A 222 4.42 3.98 21.10
N ARG A 223 4.17 5.09 20.38
CA ARG A 223 4.87 5.38 19.13
C ARG A 223 5.12 6.87 18.94
N ASP A 224 6.40 7.20 18.79
CA ASP A 224 6.87 8.48 18.32
C ASP A 224 7.38 8.36 16.88
N HIS A 225 6.84 9.17 15.98
CA HIS A 225 7.24 9.18 14.59
C HIS A 225 7.56 10.61 14.13
N LYS A 226 8.74 10.80 13.57
CA LYS A 226 9.24 12.06 13.03
C LYS A 226 9.69 11.86 11.59
N ASN A 227 9.21 12.72 10.70
CA ASN A 227 9.63 12.73 9.30
C ASN A 227 9.88 14.18 8.88
N ILE A 228 10.98 14.42 8.16
CA ILE A 228 11.28 15.68 7.51
C ILE A 228 11.84 15.43 6.12
N SER A 229 11.37 16.20 5.15
CA SER A 229 11.80 16.11 3.75
C SER A 229 12.02 17.49 3.15
N ALA A 230 13.02 17.55 2.27
CA ALA A 230 13.31 18.72 1.47
C ALA A 230 13.47 18.32 0.00
N LYS A 231 12.77 19.03 -0.90
CA LYS A 231 12.90 18.86 -2.36
C LYS A 231 13.36 20.18 -2.98
N LEU A 232 14.41 20.12 -3.80
CA LEU A 232 14.90 21.23 -4.58
C LEU A 232 14.70 20.94 -6.07
N ALA A 233 13.77 21.65 -6.72
CA ALA A 233 13.48 21.52 -8.13
C ALA A 233 14.25 22.59 -8.92
N PHE A 234 15.09 22.17 -9.87
CA PHE A 234 15.88 23.05 -10.72
C PHE A 234 15.52 22.85 -12.19
N THR A 235 14.96 23.89 -12.81
CA THR A 235 14.53 23.93 -14.21
C THR A 235 15.39 24.96 -14.96
N PRO A 236 16.59 24.55 -15.46
CA PRO A 236 17.49 25.49 -16.15
C PRO A 236 16.88 26.06 -17.42
N ASN A 237 16.01 25.33 -18.10
CA ASN A 237 15.27 25.68 -19.30
C ASN A 237 14.03 24.77 -19.44
N ASP A 238 13.18 25.02 -20.45
CA ASP A 238 11.93 24.28 -20.68
C ASP A 238 12.12 22.79 -21.04
N SER A 239 13.35 22.37 -21.32
CA SER A 239 13.66 21.00 -21.72
C SER A 239 14.19 20.12 -20.60
N HIS A 240 14.55 20.66 -19.45
CA HIS A 240 15.18 19.90 -18.37
C HIS A 240 14.68 20.33 -17.01
N GLU A 241 14.27 19.35 -16.22
CA GLU A 241 13.94 19.50 -14.80
C GLU A 241 14.76 18.50 -13.99
N PHE A 242 15.43 18.99 -12.96
CA PHE A 242 16.16 18.18 -11.97
C PHE A 242 15.49 18.35 -10.62
N VAL A 243 15.27 17.26 -9.90
CA VAL A 243 14.77 17.31 -8.52
C VAL A 243 15.75 16.55 -7.62
N PHE A 244 16.29 17.25 -6.65
CA PHE A 244 17.03 16.64 -5.54
C PHE A 244 16.10 16.55 -4.34
N GLU A 245 16.03 15.37 -3.72
CA GLU A 245 15.25 15.11 -2.52
C GLU A 245 16.12 14.51 -1.43
N ALA A 246 15.92 14.99 -0.20
CA ALA A 246 16.49 14.42 1.00
C ALA A 246 15.39 14.25 2.04
N THR A 247 15.24 13.03 2.57
CA THR A 247 14.26 12.68 3.60
C THR A 247 14.94 11.99 4.76
N HIS A 248 14.57 12.36 5.98
CA HIS A 248 14.96 11.65 7.19
C HIS A 248 13.72 11.30 8.00
N THR A 249 13.65 10.05 8.45
CA THR A 249 12.54 9.51 9.24
C THR A 249 13.10 8.80 10.46
N GLN A 250 12.57 9.11 11.63
CA GLN A 250 12.86 8.43 12.89
C GLN A 250 11.55 7.88 13.47
N GLN A 251 11.60 6.67 13.97
CA GLN A 251 10.46 6.01 14.61
C GLN A 251 10.93 5.27 15.86
N GLU A 252 10.30 5.57 16.99
CA GLU A 252 10.48 4.87 18.26
C GLU A 252 9.17 4.17 18.64
N ILE A 253 9.24 2.89 19.00
CA ILE A 253 8.10 2.07 19.41
C ILE A 253 8.40 1.43 20.75
N ASN A 254 7.56 1.70 21.75
CA ASN A 254 7.68 1.18 23.10
C ASN A 254 6.52 0.25 23.46
N ALA A 255 6.82 -0.93 23.99
CA ALA A 255 5.85 -1.88 24.49
C ALA A 255 6.16 -2.18 25.97
N THR A 256 5.18 -2.00 26.84
CA THR A 256 5.36 -2.09 28.29
C THR A 256 4.73 -3.35 28.85
N LEU A 257 5.47 -4.06 29.70
CA LEU A 257 4.97 -5.22 30.42
C LEU A 257 3.81 -4.83 31.35
N GLY A 258 2.70 -5.53 31.22
CA GLY A 258 1.46 -5.24 31.94
C GLY A 258 0.55 -4.24 31.24
N LYS A 259 0.94 -3.75 30.07
CA LYS A 259 0.12 -2.97 29.13
C LYS A 259 -0.07 -3.76 27.84
N THR A 260 0.65 -3.39 26.77
CA THR A 260 0.59 -4.12 25.48
C THR A 260 1.32 -5.46 25.51
N VAL A 261 2.24 -5.68 26.46
CA VAL A 261 2.90 -6.98 26.66
C VAL A 261 2.25 -7.71 27.85
N ALA A 262 1.70 -8.91 27.59
CA ALA A 262 1.09 -9.73 28.64
C ALA A 262 2.12 -10.12 29.70
N PRO A 263 1.85 -9.91 31.02
CA PRO A 263 2.66 -10.49 32.08
C PRO A 263 2.48 -12.00 32.13
N LEU A 264 3.43 -12.70 32.75
CA LEU A 264 3.26 -14.13 33.09
C LEU A 264 2.06 -14.31 34.00
N ALA A 265 1.26 -15.34 33.75
CA ALA A 265 0.22 -15.75 34.70
C ALA A 265 0.82 -16.25 36.02
N GLU A 266 0.05 -16.14 37.10
CA GLU A 266 0.51 -16.57 38.41
C GLU A 266 0.82 -18.08 38.42
N GLY A 267 2.08 -18.43 38.72
CA GLY A 267 2.58 -19.81 38.70
C GLY A 267 3.14 -20.30 37.37
N GLU A 268 3.14 -19.49 36.33
CA GLU A 268 3.87 -19.78 35.11
C GLU A 268 5.35 -19.46 35.25
N GLU A 269 6.19 -20.31 34.68
CA GLU A 269 7.64 -20.09 34.58
C GLU A 269 7.97 -19.44 33.22
N CYS A 270 9.09 -18.70 33.22
CA CYS A 270 9.58 -18.09 31.97
C CYS A 270 9.87 -19.18 30.93
N GLY A 271 9.38 -18.95 29.72
CA GLY A 271 9.68 -19.82 28.60
C GLY A 271 11.16 -19.81 28.20
N ARG A 272 11.56 -20.65 27.25
CA ARG A 272 12.94 -20.70 26.71
C ARG A 272 13.43 -19.41 26.07
N ARG A 273 12.53 -18.50 25.71
CA ARG A 273 12.84 -17.14 25.22
C ARG A 273 13.08 -16.12 26.33
N GLY A 274 13.05 -16.55 27.61
CA GLY A 274 13.01 -15.65 28.74
C GLY A 274 11.61 -15.28 29.18
N CYS A 275 11.51 -14.36 30.12
CA CYS A 275 10.27 -13.79 30.59
C CYS A 275 9.76 -12.70 29.60
N PRO A 276 8.44 -12.51 29.52
CA PRO A 276 7.91 -11.29 28.88
C PRO A 276 8.56 -10.05 29.50
N ALA A 277 8.95 -9.10 28.69
CA ALA A 277 9.60 -7.88 29.12
C ALA A 277 9.15 -6.69 28.26
N SER A 278 9.21 -5.51 28.83
CA SER A 278 9.09 -4.28 28.06
C SER A 278 10.19 -4.21 26.98
N SER A 279 9.87 -3.66 25.85
CA SER A 279 10.81 -3.49 24.72
C SER A 279 10.70 -2.08 24.14
N MET A 280 11.83 -1.59 23.65
CA MET A 280 11.93 -0.38 22.84
C MET A 280 12.56 -0.76 21.51
N THR A 281 12.01 -0.26 20.43
CA THR A 281 12.56 -0.44 19.07
C THR A 281 12.70 0.91 18.43
N GLU A 282 13.88 1.19 17.90
CA GLU A 282 14.20 2.44 17.22
C GLU A 282 14.62 2.15 15.78
N TYR A 283 14.03 2.93 14.86
CA TYR A 283 14.29 2.87 13.44
C TYR A 283 14.66 4.26 12.93
N ASP A 284 15.77 4.34 12.22
CA ASP A 284 16.20 5.51 11.47
C ASP A 284 16.25 5.20 9.98
N ARG A 285 15.78 6.13 9.15
CA ARG A 285 15.86 6.01 7.71
C ARG A 285 16.26 7.32 7.07
N THR A 286 17.25 7.26 6.18
CA THR A 286 17.67 8.38 5.35
C THR A 286 17.54 8.01 3.88
N ASN A 287 16.87 8.86 3.11
CA ASN A 287 16.68 8.72 1.69
C ASN A 287 17.26 9.94 0.97
N LEU A 288 18.08 9.70 -0.04
CA LEU A 288 18.61 10.72 -0.93
C LEU A 288 18.30 10.34 -2.37
N SER A 289 17.70 11.23 -3.15
CA SER A 289 17.43 10.97 -4.55
C SER A 289 17.76 12.19 -5.43
N LEU A 290 18.14 11.89 -6.66
CA LEU A 290 18.27 12.84 -7.75
C LEU A 290 17.49 12.32 -8.94
N SER A 291 16.51 13.08 -9.40
CA SER A 291 15.75 12.76 -10.60
C SER A 291 15.95 13.82 -11.68
N HIS A 292 15.81 13.40 -12.93
CA HIS A 292 15.86 14.23 -14.12
C HIS A 292 14.70 13.89 -15.05
N THR A 293 13.91 14.89 -15.40
CA THR A 293 12.95 14.81 -16.49
C THR A 293 13.47 15.62 -17.67
N GLY A 294 13.58 14.96 -18.83
CA GLY A 294 14.08 15.57 -20.05
C GLY A 294 13.01 15.57 -21.16
N TYR A 295 12.83 16.71 -21.83
CA TYR A 295 11.93 16.90 -22.98
C TYR A 295 12.79 17.08 -24.25
N TRP A 296 12.82 16.05 -25.12
CA TRP A 296 13.75 15.93 -26.24
C TRP A 296 12.99 16.05 -27.59
N GLY A 297 12.19 17.09 -27.74
CA GLY A 297 11.30 17.25 -28.87
C GLY A 297 10.07 16.34 -28.75
N LEU A 298 10.06 15.20 -29.46
CA LEU A 298 8.96 14.23 -29.36
C LEU A 298 9.14 13.25 -28.18
N ALA A 299 10.36 13.04 -27.71
CA ALA A 299 10.66 12.09 -26.64
C ALA A 299 10.65 12.77 -25.27
N THR A 300 10.23 12.04 -24.24
CA THR A 300 10.39 12.40 -22.83
C THR A 300 11.21 11.34 -22.13
N SER A 301 12.17 11.74 -21.29
CA SER A 301 12.91 10.81 -20.43
C SER A 301 12.65 11.13 -18.96
N GLN A 302 12.56 10.08 -18.17
CA GLN A 302 12.54 10.14 -16.71
C GLN A 302 13.68 9.24 -16.20
N THR A 303 14.58 9.83 -15.44
CA THR A 303 15.76 9.12 -14.91
C THR A 303 15.93 9.48 -13.44
N TYR A 304 16.21 8.52 -12.58
CA TYR A 304 16.54 8.79 -11.20
C TYR A 304 17.68 7.87 -10.71
N ILE A 305 18.34 8.33 -9.68
CA ILE A 305 19.23 7.56 -8.81
C ILE A 305 18.85 7.89 -7.37
N LYS A 306 18.69 6.85 -6.56
CA LYS A 306 18.23 6.93 -5.18
C LYS A 306 19.08 6.05 -4.31
N GLN A 307 19.54 6.58 -3.17
CA GLN A 307 20.13 5.82 -2.08
C GLN A 307 19.18 5.86 -0.88
N ASP A 308 18.94 4.69 -0.30
CA ASP A 308 18.04 4.49 0.83
C ASP A 308 18.81 3.71 1.92
N GLU A 309 18.94 4.30 3.10
CA GLU A 309 19.63 3.72 4.24
C GLU A 309 18.61 3.58 5.38
N PHE A 310 18.55 2.39 5.96
CA PHE A 310 17.65 2.05 7.06
C PHE A 310 18.45 1.40 8.17
N ASP A 311 18.31 1.90 9.38
CA ASP A 311 18.92 1.37 10.60
C ASP A 311 17.84 0.91 11.57
N ASN A 312 17.96 -0.32 12.06
CA ASN A 312 17.21 -0.86 13.19
C ASN A 312 18.21 -1.05 14.35
N GLU A 313 18.37 -0.01 15.15
CA GLU A 313 19.37 0.02 16.22
C GLU A 313 19.13 -1.10 17.24
N SER A 314 17.89 -1.39 17.56
CA SER A 314 17.52 -2.43 18.53
C SER A 314 17.95 -3.83 18.14
N ARG A 315 18.13 -4.06 16.81
CA ARG A 315 18.60 -5.31 16.24
C ARG A 315 20.02 -5.26 15.72
N GLN A 316 20.67 -4.11 15.79
CA GLN A 316 21.99 -3.88 15.18
C GLN A 316 21.98 -4.30 13.70
N MET A 317 20.95 -3.85 12.97
CA MET A 317 20.71 -4.20 11.59
C MET A 317 20.69 -2.93 10.73
N TYR A 318 21.48 -2.94 9.67
CA TYR A 318 21.59 -1.85 8.71
C TYR A 318 21.32 -2.36 7.31
N VAL A 319 20.48 -1.66 6.56
CA VAL A 319 20.15 -1.95 5.16
C VAL A 319 20.49 -0.74 4.32
N LYS A 320 21.16 -0.97 3.21
CA LYS A 320 21.48 0.06 2.23
C LYS A 320 21.08 -0.39 0.84
N ASN A 321 20.29 0.43 0.16
CA ASN A 321 19.80 0.16 -1.18
C ASN A 321 20.25 1.28 -2.13
N LEU A 322 20.67 0.91 -3.32
CA LEU A 322 20.87 1.81 -4.45
C LEU A 322 19.89 1.43 -5.56
N ASP A 323 19.05 2.37 -5.96
CA ASP A 323 18.06 2.19 -7.02
C ASP A 323 18.27 3.24 -8.11
N ALA A 324 18.44 2.82 -9.35
CA ALA A 324 18.59 3.70 -10.50
C ALA A 324 17.75 3.20 -11.67
N GLN A 325 17.00 4.10 -12.28
CA GLN A 325 16.15 3.78 -13.43
C GLN A 325 16.19 4.90 -14.45
N THR A 326 16.10 4.53 -15.71
CA THR A 326 15.78 5.45 -16.81
C THR A 326 14.64 4.89 -17.64
N MET A 327 13.70 5.73 -18.00
CA MET A 327 12.60 5.40 -18.92
C MET A 327 12.46 6.50 -19.96
N TRP A 328 12.35 6.11 -21.20
CA TRP A 328 12.16 6.99 -22.36
C TRP A 328 10.82 6.67 -22.99
N THR A 329 10.02 7.70 -23.23
CA THR A 329 8.74 7.58 -23.93
C THR A 329 8.77 8.40 -25.20
N VAL A 330 8.39 7.78 -26.30
CA VAL A 330 8.40 8.36 -27.64
C VAL A 330 7.04 8.10 -28.31
N PRO A 331 6.24 9.13 -28.60
CA PRO A 331 5.12 9.00 -29.53
C PRO A 331 5.69 8.84 -30.95
N VAL A 332 5.76 7.59 -31.44
CA VAL A 332 6.34 7.26 -32.75
C VAL A 332 5.51 7.87 -33.89
N ASN A 333 4.19 7.85 -33.71
CA ASN A 333 3.20 8.49 -34.57
C ASN A 333 1.87 8.63 -33.81
N ASP A 334 0.82 9.11 -34.48
CA ASP A 334 -0.50 9.36 -33.87
C ASP A 334 -1.19 8.08 -33.30
N THR A 335 -0.70 6.90 -33.69
CA THR A 335 -1.30 5.62 -33.29
C THR A 335 -0.39 4.75 -32.43
N LEU A 336 0.90 5.06 -32.31
CA LEU A 336 1.88 4.25 -31.59
C LEU A 336 2.73 5.11 -30.67
N SER A 337 2.69 4.81 -29.38
CA SER A 337 3.61 5.30 -28.35
C SER A 337 4.47 4.15 -27.85
N LEU A 338 5.77 4.37 -27.68
CA LEU A 338 6.72 3.41 -27.13
C LEU A 338 7.38 3.97 -25.88
N SER A 339 7.40 3.19 -24.82
CA SER A 339 8.21 3.41 -23.62
C SER A 339 9.26 2.33 -23.52
N ALA A 340 10.51 2.68 -23.25
CA ALA A 340 11.59 1.71 -23.06
C ALA A 340 12.57 2.23 -22.00
N GLY A 341 13.18 1.32 -21.26
CA GLY A 341 14.08 1.72 -20.20
C GLY A 341 14.96 0.60 -19.68
N GLY A 342 15.72 0.94 -18.64
CA GLY A 342 16.51 0.01 -17.87
C GLY A 342 16.60 0.46 -16.42
N ALA A 343 16.82 -0.49 -15.53
CA ALA A 343 16.99 -0.24 -14.12
C ALA A 343 18.15 -1.07 -13.55
N TYR A 344 18.72 -0.58 -12.46
CA TYR A 344 19.72 -1.25 -11.65
C TYR A 344 19.33 -1.10 -10.20
N PHE A 345 19.34 -2.19 -9.46
CA PHE A 345 19.02 -2.24 -8.05
C PHE A 345 20.08 -3.04 -7.31
N GLU A 346 20.59 -2.51 -6.20
CA GLU A 346 21.57 -3.14 -5.34
C GLU A 346 21.09 -3.05 -3.90
N GLU A 347 21.16 -4.17 -3.20
CA GLU A 347 20.80 -4.30 -1.79
C GLU A 347 22.01 -4.77 -0.99
N GLU A 348 22.26 -4.13 0.14
CA GLU A 348 23.22 -4.55 1.15
C GLU A 348 22.53 -4.66 2.51
N LEU A 349 22.70 -5.79 3.17
CA LEU A 349 22.21 -6.05 4.51
C LEU A 349 23.38 -6.39 5.42
N ASN A 350 23.55 -5.63 6.51
CA ASN A 350 24.42 -5.96 7.61
C ASN A 350 23.57 -6.20 8.87
N ASP A 351 23.45 -7.46 9.30
CA ASP A 351 22.63 -7.89 10.43
C ASP A 351 23.48 -8.71 11.41
N LEU A 352 23.81 -8.08 12.54
CA LEU A 352 24.75 -8.64 13.52
C LEU A 352 24.09 -9.63 14.49
N THR A 353 22.77 -9.76 14.49
CA THR A 353 22.05 -10.49 15.55
C THR A 353 21.22 -11.67 15.05
N SER A 354 20.72 -11.65 13.81
CA SER A 354 19.75 -12.66 13.36
C SER A 354 20.39 -13.95 12.89
N ASN A 355 21.62 -13.92 12.34
CA ASN A 355 22.31 -15.12 11.92
C ASN A 355 22.93 -15.84 13.14
N GLN A 356 22.54 -17.12 13.33
CA GLN A 356 22.97 -17.91 14.50
C GLN A 356 23.77 -19.15 14.12
N ILE A 357 24.03 -19.39 12.82
CA ILE A 357 24.75 -20.59 12.36
C ILE A 357 26.16 -20.25 11.87
N SER A 358 26.45 -19.00 11.57
CA SER A 358 27.77 -18.54 11.13
C SER A 358 28.04 -17.12 11.60
N GLU A 359 29.27 -16.66 11.48
CA GLU A 359 29.64 -15.25 11.75
C GLU A 359 29.32 -14.31 10.59
N LEU A 360 28.61 -14.79 9.55
CA LEU A 360 28.23 -13.97 8.40
C LEU A 360 27.15 -12.96 8.84
N SER A 361 27.48 -11.69 8.76
CA SER A 361 26.56 -10.59 9.06
C SER A 361 26.24 -9.73 7.84
N LEU A 362 27.13 -9.69 6.85
CA LEU A 362 27.00 -8.89 5.65
C LEU A 362 26.62 -9.77 4.46
N VAL A 363 25.52 -9.45 3.82
CA VAL A 363 25.08 -10.07 2.56
C VAL A 363 24.62 -8.97 1.60
N ASP A 364 24.91 -9.15 0.33
CA ASP A 364 24.58 -8.21 -0.73
C ASP A 364 24.06 -8.92 -1.97
N GLY A 365 23.42 -8.18 -2.84
CA GLY A 365 22.94 -8.65 -4.12
C GLY A 365 22.60 -7.50 -5.05
N HIS A 366 22.62 -7.78 -6.35
CA HIS A 366 22.24 -6.80 -7.35
C HIS A 366 21.41 -7.41 -8.47
N GLN A 367 20.58 -6.58 -9.06
CA GLN A 367 19.72 -6.91 -10.18
C GLN A 367 19.84 -5.81 -11.24
N TRP A 368 19.87 -6.18 -12.51
CA TRP A 368 19.68 -5.25 -13.61
C TRP A 368 18.48 -5.67 -14.45
N SER A 369 17.90 -4.72 -15.18
CA SER A 369 16.75 -5.00 -16.02
C SER A 369 16.68 -4.11 -17.25
N VAL A 370 16.00 -4.63 -18.27
CA VAL A 370 15.59 -3.87 -19.45
C VAL A 370 14.13 -4.13 -19.74
N PHE A 371 13.41 -3.09 -20.14
CA PHE A 371 11.98 -3.20 -20.40
C PHE A 371 11.54 -2.32 -21.57
N ALA A 372 10.44 -2.73 -22.22
CA ALA A 372 9.78 -1.94 -23.23
C ALA A 372 8.27 -2.20 -23.19
N GLU A 373 7.49 -1.15 -23.40
CA GLU A 373 6.03 -1.20 -23.52
C GLU A 373 5.60 -0.36 -24.74
N GLY A 374 4.67 -0.87 -25.53
CA GLY A 374 4.07 -0.16 -26.65
C GLY A 374 2.56 -0.09 -26.50
N GLU A 375 2.00 1.09 -26.64
CA GLU A 375 0.57 1.33 -26.78
C GLU A 375 0.27 1.59 -28.26
N TRP A 376 -0.56 0.75 -28.85
CA TRP A 376 -0.95 0.85 -30.24
C TRP A 376 -2.47 1.03 -30.39
N LYS A 377 -2.88 2.19 -30.87
CA LYS A 377 -4.27 2.50 -31.29
C LYS A 377 -4.53 1.87 -32.63
N ILE A 378 -5.03 0.61 -32.63
CA ILE A 378 -5.31 -0.17 -33.86
C ILE A 378 -6.41 0.49 -34.70
N ILE A 379 -7.43 1.00 -34.01
CA ILE A 379 -8.49 1.85 -34.56
C ILE A 379 -8.74 2.99 -33.57
N LYS A 380 -9.50 4.01 -34.00
CA LYS A 380 -9.74 5.22 -33.17
C LYS A 380 -10.20 4.90 -31.73
N ASP A 381 -11.03 3.87 -31.59
CA ASP A 381 -11.71 3.56 -30.33
C ASP A 381 -11.16 2.29 -29.64
N PHE A 382 -10.06 1.71 -30.14
CA PHE A 382 -9.45 0.52 -29.58
C PHE A 382 -7.93 0.58 -29.58
N ALA A 383 -7.34 0.48 -28.39
CA ALA A 383 -5.90 0.43 -28.17
C ALA A 383 -5.49 -0.92 -27.56
N ILE A 384 -4.30 -1.38 -27.92
CA ILE A 384 -3.62 -2.53 -27.30
C ILE A 384 -2.31 -2.02 -26.71
N THR A 385 -2.07 -2.36 -25.45
CA THR A 385 -0.79 -2.19 -24.77
C THR A 385 -0.11 -3.54 -24.64
N THR A 386 1.14 -3.63 -25.08
CA THR A 386 1.99 -4.81 -24.88
C THR A 386 3.30 -4.41 -24.24
N GLY A 387 3.68 -5.11 -23.19
CA GLY A 387 4.89 -4.87 -22.43
C GLY A 387 5.72 -6.14 -22.27
N LEU A 388 7.02 -5.96 -22.14
CA LEU A 388 7.97 -7.02 -21.84
C LEU A 388 9.10 -6.45 -21.02
N ARG A 389 9.44 -7.15 -19.93
CA ARG A 389 10.60 -6.85 -19.09
C ARG A 389 11.41 -8.12 -18.88
N TYR A 390 12.72 -7.96 -18.90
CA TYR A 390 13.68 -8.97 -18.51
C TYR A 390 14.50 -8.42 -17.34
N ASP A 391 14.51 -9.17 -16.25
CA ASP A 391 15.31 -8.91 -15.06
C ASP A 391 16.35 -10.03 -14.94
N ASP A 392 17.56 -9.70 -14.49
CA ASP A 392 18.64 -10.64 -14.23
C ASP A 392 19.24 -10.33 -12.85
N ASP A 393 19.07 -11.27 -11.94
CA ASP A 393 19.50 -11.15 -10.55
C ASP A 393 20.67 -12.07 -10.26
N GLN A 394 21.58 -11.61 -9.42
CA GLN A 394 22.78 -12.33 -9.01
C GLN A 394 22.47 -13.69 -8.37
N ASN A 395 21.37 -13.82 -7.63
CA ASN A 395 21.07 -14.97 -6.77
C ASN A 395 20.12 -15.98 -7.42
N TYR A 396 19.10 -15.52 -8.19
CA TYR A 396 18.09 -16.41 -8.78
C TYR A 396 18.02 -16.38 -10.32
N GLY A 397 18.89 -15.56 -10.97
CA GLY A 397 19.01 -15.51 -12.42
C GLY A 397 17.93 -14.71 -13.14
N GLY A 398 17.60 -15.12 -14.36
CA GLY A 398 16.74 -14.35 -15.27
C GLY A 398 15.26 -14.58 -15.10
N GLN A 399 14.46 -13.50 -15.10
CA GLN A 399 12.99 -13.50 -15.05
C GLN A 399 12.39 -12.67 -16.19
N LEU A 400 11.33 -13.19 -16.84
CA LEU A 400 10.64 -12.52 -17.93
C LEU A 400 9.20 -12.19 -17.52
N SER A 401 8.81 -10.92 -17.71
CA SER A 401 7.48 -10.41 -17.33
C SER A 401 6.73 -9.84 -18.54
N PRO A 402 5.96 -10.63 -19.29
CA PRO A 402 5.12 -10.14 -20.37
C PRO A 402 3.79 -9.55 -19.87
N ARG A 403 3.22 -8.64 -20.67
CA ARG A 403 1.89 -8.05 -20.47
C ARG A 403 1.21 -7.81 -21.81
N LEU A 404 -0.12 -8.04 -21.84
CA LEU A 404 -0.98 -7.70 -22.96
C LEU A 404 -2.31 -7.17 -22.43
N TYR A 405 -2.68 -5.97 -22.83
CA TYR A 405 -3.87 -5.30 -22.32
C TYR A 405 -4.60 -4.56 -23.45
N GLY A 406 -5.93 -4.66 -23.50
CA GLY A 406 -6.77 -3.97 -24.45
C GLY A 406 -7.69 -2.95 -23.78
N VAL A 407 -7.89 -1.81 -24.40
CA VAL A 407 -8.85 -0.77 -24.00
C VAL A 407 -9.73 -0.46 -25.19
N TRP A 408 -11.04 -0.67 -25.05
CA TRP A 408 -12.03 -0.46 -26.11
C TRP A 408 -13.10 0.53 -25.65
N GLN A 409 -13.09 1.70 -26.25
CA GLN A 409 -14.14 2.70 -26.10
C GLN A 409 -15.34 2.32 -27.00
N ILE A 410 -16.27 1.51 -26.44
CA ILE A 410 -17.45 1.03 -27.16
C ILE A 410 -18.38 2.20 -27.56
N SER A 411 -18.47 3.20 -26.69
CA SER A 411 -19.21 4.45 -26.91
C SER A 411 -18.53 5.60 -26.15
N SER A 412 -19.06 6.80 -26.28
CA SER A 412 -18.57 7.96 -25.50
C SER A 412 -18.76 7.80 -23.98
N THR A 413 -19.59 6.86 -23.55
CA THR A 413 -19.94 6.62 -22.15
C THR A 413 -19.56 5.22 -21.65
N THR A 414 -19.07 4.34 -22.54
CA THR A 414 -18.82 2.93 -22.22
C THR A 414 -17.43 2.52 -22.64
N ILE A 415 -16.60 2.08 -21.70
CA ILE A 415 -15.27 1.55 -21.97
C ILE A 415 -15.19 0.12 -21.41
N LEU A 416 -14.74 -0.79 -22.25
CA LEU A 416 -14.37 -2.16 -21.88
C LEU A 416 -12.85 -2.25 -21.90
N LYS A 417 -12.26 -2.78 -20.84
CA LYS A 417 -10.82 -3.00 -20.79
C LYS A 417 -10.48 -4.31 -20.10
N GLY A 418 -9.38 -4.91 -20.50
CA GLY A 418 -8.95 -6.16 -19.90
C GLY A 418 -7.69 -6.70 -20.53
N GLY A 419 -7.10 -7.68 -19.87
CA GLY A 419 -5.85 -8.25 -20.35
C GLY A 419 -5.29 -9.34 -19.47
N ILE A 420 -4.06 -9.70 -19.82
CA ILE A 420 -3.23 -10.67 -19.10
C ILE A 420 -1.95 -9.94 -18.68
N SER A 421 -1.61 -10.05 -17.41
CA SER A 421 -0.38 -9.46 -16.85
C SER A 421 0.33 -10.50 -16.01
N THR A 422 1.66 -10.48 -16.03
CA THR A 422 2.47 -11.32 -15.17
C THR A 422 3.20 -10.50 -14.13
N GLY A 423 3.45 -11.12 -12.98
CA GLY A 423 4.23 -10.52 -11.91
C GLY A 423 5.22 -11.53 -11.35
N PHE A 424 6.27 -11.02 -10.72
CA PHE A 424 7.20 -11.86 -9.97
C PHE A 424 7.67 -11.16 -8.69
N ARG A 425 8.15 -11.96 -7.76
CA ARG A 425 8.81 -11.49 -6.55
C ARG A 425 10.09 -12.29 -6.32
N ALA A 426 11.18 -11.58 -6.21
CA ALA A 426 12.48 -12.16 -5.89
C ALA A 426 12.51 -12.69 -4.44
N PRO A 427 13.18 -13.81 -4.16
CA PRO A 427 13.54 -14.18 -2.80
C PRO A 427 14.46 -13.11 -2.20
N ASN A 428 14.45 -12.96 -0.88
CA ASN A 428 15.32 -11.99 -0.21
C ASN A 428 16.73 -12.56 0.05
N LEU A 429 17.68 -11.68 0.41
CA LEU A 429 19.08 -12.05 0.62
C LEU A 429 19.28 -13.14 1.66
N ARG A 430 18.48 -13.11 2.74
CA ARG A 430 18.53 -14.12 3.81
C ARG A 430 17.99 -15.47 3.35
N GLN A 431 17.00 -15.46 2.46
CA GLN A 431 16.36 -16.69 1.97
C GLN A 431 17.26 -17.48 1.02
N THR A 432 18.09 -16.80 0.23
CA THR A 432 18.97 -17.44 -0.76
C THR A 432 20.33 -17.87 -0.20
N ASN A 433 20.74 -17.36 0.97
CA ASN A 433 22.09 -17.61 1.47
C ASN A 433 22.16 -18.85 2.38
N PRO A 434 22.84 -19.95 1.98
CA PRO A 434 22.93 -21.19 2.78
C PRO A 434 23.75 -21.03 4.06
N SER A 435 24.56 -19.97 4.18
CA SER A 435 25.30 -19.66 5.41
C SER A 435 24.51 -18.75 6.35
N TRP A 436 23.23 -18.48 6.04
CA TRP A 436 22.30 -17.73 6.90
C TRP A 436 21.35 -18.65 7.61
N GLY A 437 21.35 -18.62 8.95
CA GLY A 437 20.40 -19.40 9.75
C GLY A 437 19.82 -18.57 10.88
N GLN A 438 18.51 -18.41 10.88
CA GLN A 438 17.77 -17.62 11.85
C GLN A 438 17.07 -18.51 12.87
N ILE A 439 17.14 -18.16 14.15
CA ILE A 439 16.41 -18.87 15.21
C ILE A 439 14.91 -18.69 15.03
N SER A 440 14.18 -19.79 15.13
CA SER A 440 12.72 -19.82 15.12
C SER A 440 12.18 -20.93 16.04
N ARG A 441 11.02 -20.69 16.67
CA ARG A 441 10.34 -21.71 17.50
C ARG A 441 10.05 -23.00 16.74
N GLY A 442 9.69 -22.90 15.47
CA GLY A 442 9.39 -24.02 14.58
C GLY A 442 10.61 -24.66 13.91
N GLY A 443 11.82 -24.47 14.47
CA GLY A 443 13.10 -24.90 13.92
C GLY A 443 13.91 -23.73 13.37
N ASN A 444 15.24 -23.78 13.49
CA ASN A 444 16.09 -22.78 12.87
C ASN A 444 15.87 -22.77 11.36
N ILE A 445 15.84 -21.59 10.75
CA ILE A 445 15.51 -21.42 9.35
C ILE A 445 16.80 -21.17 8.58
N TYR A 446 17.11 -22.03 7.62
CA TYR A 446 18.29 -21.94 6.76
C TYR A 446 17.90 -21.40 5.39
N GLY A 447 18.77 -20.54 4.82
CA GLY A 447 18.64 -20.11 3.45
C GLY A 447 18.87 -21.27 2.46
N ASN A 448 18.27 -21.15 1.29
CA ASN A 448 18.36 -22.11 0.19
C ASN A 448 18.80 -21.40 -1.10
N PRO A 449 20.00 -21.71 -1.65
CA PRO A 449 20.49 -21.08 -2.86
C PRO A 449 19.75 -21.52 -4.14
N ASP A 450 18.94 -22.58 -4.07
CA ASP A 450 18.19 -23.10 -5.22
C ASP A 450 16.80 -22.45 -5.35
N LEU A 451 16.51 -21.38 -4.58
CA LEU A 451 15.24 -20.68 -4.70
C LEU A 451 15.14 -19.91 -6.02
N GLU A 452 13.97 -20.04 -6.62
CA GLU A 452 13.52 -19.27 -7.78
C GLU A 452 12.59 -18.12 -7.36
N ALA A 453 12.36 -17.18 -8.26
CA ALA A 453 11.39 -16.11 -8.03
C ALA A 453 9.95 -16.68 -7.97
N GLU A 454 9.16 -16.17 -7.04
CA GLU A 454 7.71 -16.41 -7.03
C GLU A 454 7.08 -15.72 -8.25
N SER A 455 6.10 -16.31 -8.87
CA SER A 455 5.45 -15.80 -10.07
C SER A 455 3.93 -15.73 -9.96
N SER A 456 3.32 -14.89 -10.79
CA SER A 456 1.87 -14.84 -10.92
C SER A 456 1.42 -14.52 -12.34
N VAL A 457 0.26 -15.02 -12.70
CA VAL A 457 -0.48 -14.64 -13.90
C VAL A 457 -1.85 -14.12 -13.49
N SER A 458 -2.22 -12.94 -13.97
CA SER A 458 -3.51 -12.32 -13.72
C SER A 458 -4.28 -12.11 -15.01
N TYR A 459 -5.57 -12.44 -14.96
CA TYR A 459 -6.55 -12.20 -16.01
C TYR A 459 -7.59 -11.24 -15.47
N GLU A 460 -7.89 -10.17 -16.19
CA GLU A 460 -8.94 -9.24 -15.78
C GLU A 460 -9.78 -8.75 -16.96
N LEU A 461 -11.06 -8.44 -16.65
CA LEU A 461 -11.98 -7.78 -17.57
C LEU A 461 -12.82 -6.76 -16.78
N GLY A 462 -12.73 -5.50 -17.19
CA GLY A 462 -13.39 -4.37 -16.54
C GLY A 462 -14.30 -3.60 -17.51
N LEU A 463 -15.45 -3.17 -17.00
CA LEU A 463 -16.40 -2.29 -17.68
C LEU A 463 -16.49 -0.96 -16.91
N TYR A 464 -16.40 0.14 -17.64
CA TYR A 464 -16.66 1.50 -17.15
C TYR A 464 -17.86 2.06 -17.88
N GLN A 465 -18.82 2.59 -17.14
CA GLN A 465 -20.05 3.15 -17.69
C GLN A 465 -20.39 4.48 -17.03
N ASP A 466 -20.44 5.54 -17.83
CA ASP A 466 -20.95 6.83 -17.40
C ASP A 466 -22.47 6.91 -17.63
N PHE A 467 -23.20 7.31 -16.60
CA PHE A 467 -24.62 7.60 -16.63
C PHE A 467 -24.85 9.11 -16.50
N GLY A 468 -24.90 9.77 -17.62
CA GLY A 468 -24.89 11.24 -17.69
C GLY A 468 -23.51 11.80 -17.32
N LYS A 469 -23.49 12.96 -16.66
CA LYS A 469 -22.26 13.64 -16.22
C LYS A 469 -21.95 13.42 -14.73
N ASP A 470 -22.88 12.88 -14.00
CA ASP A 470 -22.88 12.90 -12.53
C ASP A 470 -22.68 11.50 -11.91
N THR A 471 -22.66 10.44 -12.72
CA THR A 471 -22.56 9.08 -12.19
C THR A 471 -21.68 8.22 -13.08
N THR A 472 -20.64 7.63 -12.47
CA THR A 472 -19.77 6.61 -13.09
C THR A 472 -19.89 5.33 -12.31
N VAL A 473 -20.06 4.23 -13.02
CA VAL A 473 -20.03 2.86 -12.46
C VAL A 473 -18.91 2.10 -13.13
N SER A 474 -18.08 1.45 -12.35
CA SER A 474 -17.10 0.48 -12.84
C SER A 474 -17.30 -0.88 -12.21
N ALA A 475 -17.04 -1.93 -12.98
CA ALA A 475 -17.09 -3.31 -12.54
C ALA A 475 -15.94 -4.10 -13.16
N THR A 476 -15.20 -4.87 -12.37
CA THR A 476 -14.07 -5.67 -12.83
C THR A 476 -14.19 -7.08 -12.26
N VAL A 477 -14.00 -8.08 -13.11
CA VAL A 477 -13.78 -9.47 -12.70
C VAL A 477 -12.29 -9.78 -12.87
N PHE A 478 -11.74 -10.54 -11.94
CA PHE A 478 -10.32 -10.91 -11.97
C PHE A 478 -10.13 -12.38 -11.55
N TYR A 479 -9.04 -12.96 -12.05
CA TYR A 479 -8.55 -14.28 -11.68
C TYR A 479 -7.04 -14.25 -11.68
N ASN A 480 -6.43 -14.60 -10.54
CA ASN A 480 -4.99 -14.60 -10.34
C ASN A 480 -4.52 -16.01 -9.96
N GLU A 481 -3.48 -16.47 -10.61
CA GLU A 481 -2.75 -17.69 -10.31
C GLU A 481 -1.39 -17.32 -9.74
N PHE A 482 -1.03 -17.97 -8.64
CA PHE A 482 0.29 -17.89 -8.02
C PHE A 482 0.99 -19.22 -8.18
N GLU A 483 2.24 -19.16 -8.57
CA GLU A 483 3.12 -20.30 -8.73
C GLU A 483 4.43 -20.07 -8.00
N ASP A 484 5.11 -21.14 -7.63
CA ASP A 484 6.46 -21.12 -7.02
C ASP A 484 6.55 -20.29 -5.74
N ARG A 485 5.46 -20.24 -4.95
CA ARG A 485 5.49 -19.51 -3.68
C ARG A 485 6.55 -20.09 -2.75
N ILE A 486 7.34 -19.18 -2.20
CA ILE A 486 8.38 -19.55 -1.24
C ILE A 486 7.71 -19.91 0.09
N THR A 487 7.80 -21.17 0.44
CA THR A 487 7.27 -21.71 1.69
C THR A 487 8.36 -22.36 2.52
N ARG A 488 8.07 -22.58 3.80
CA ARG A 488 9.01 -23.14 4.76
C ARG A 488 8.66 -24.59 5.04
N ILE A 489 9.63 -25.48 4.85
CA ILE A 489 9.50 -26.91 5.14
C ILE A 489 10.52 -27.39 6.16
N GLN A 490 10.36 -28.61 6.68
CA GLN A 490 11.41 -29.26 7.42
C GLN A 490 12.63 -29.47 6.53
N CYS A 491 13.81 -29.06 6.98
CA CYS A 491 15.02 -29.13 6.18
C CYS A 491 15.42 -30.59 5.91
N PRO A 492 15.73 -30.96 4.67
CA PRO A 492 16.35 -32.23 4.35
C PRO A 492 17.70 -32.41 5.07
N THR A 493 18.01 -33.62 5.51
CA THR A 493 19.21 -33.93 6.31
C THR A 493 20.53 -33.78 5.55
N ASP A 494 20.50 -33.69 4.26
CA ASP A 494 21.64 -33.41 3.38
C ASP A 494 21.95 -31.90 3.26
N LEU A 495 20.93 -31.07 3.47
CA LEU A 495 21.06 -29.61 3.43
C LEU A 495 21.31 -29.02 4.83
N CYS A 496 20.61 -29.51 5.86
CA CYS A 496 20.79 -29.07 7.25
C CYS A 496 21.32 -30.23 8.11
N THR A 497 22.50 -30.07 8.63
CA THR A 497 23.17 -31.09 9.47
C THR A 497 22.91 -30.91 10.98
N ASP A 498 22.30 -29.78 11.38
CA ASP A 498 22.02 -29.49 12.76
C ASP A 498 20.86 -30.33 13.31
N GLY A 499 20.96 -30.66 14.59
CA GLY A 499 19.86 -31.27 15.33
C GLY A 499 18.75 -30.27 15.68
N PRO A 500 17.72 -30.74 16.42
CA PRO A 500 16.69 -29.86 16.93
C PRO A 500 17.27 -28.70 17.75
N ASN A 501 16.70 -27.51 17.60
CA ASN A 501 17.10 -26.32 18.34
C ASN A 501 16.69 -26.38 19.82
N ASP A 502 16.97 -25.34 20.59
CA ASP A 502 16.64 -25.24 22.02
C ASP A 502 15.13 -25.35 22.31
N PHE A 503 14.27 -25.16 21.32
CA PHE A 503 12.82 -25.37 21.42
C PHE A 503 12.40 -26.81 21.10
N GLY A 504 13.35 -27.70 20.76
CA GLY A 504 13.11 -29.08 20.38
C GLY A 504 12.58 -29.26 18.96
N SER A 505 12.63 -28.24 18.13
CA SER A 505 12.14 -28.25 16.74
C SER A 505 13.28 -28.49 15.76
N ALA A 506 13.06 -29.40 14.81
CA ALA A 506 14.00 -29.71 13.75
C ALA A 506 14.25 -28.49 12.82
N PRO A 507 15.44 -28.39 12.21
CA PRO A 507 15.74 -27.28 11.29
C PRO A 507 14.78 -27.26 10.11
N THR A 508 14.59 -26.07 9.54
CA THR A 508 13.72 -25.80 8.41
C THR A 508 14.46 -25.01 7.34
N THR A 509 13.97 -25.05 6.11
CA THR A 509 14.49 -24.28 4.97
C THR A 509 13.35 -23.80 4.09
N TYR A 510 13.67 -22.95 3.13
CA TYR A 510 12.73 -22.45 2.14
C TYR A 510 12.76 -23.27 0.86
N ILE A 511 11.62 -23.44 0.22
CA ILE A 511 11.48 -24.03 -1.12
C ILE A 511 10.34 -23.36 -1.89
N ASN A 512 10.35 -23.51 -3.22
CA ASN A 512 9.27 -23.06 -4.11
C ASN A 512 8.35 -24.26 -4.38
N ILE A 513 7.15 -24.32 -3.79
CA ILE A 513 6.17 -25.39 -4.09
C ILE A 513 4.71 -24.95 -4.01
N ASP A 514 4.41 -23.85 -3.35
CA ASP A 514 3.03 -23.52 -3.08
C ASP A 514 2.37 -22.80 -4.26
N GLU A 515 1.18 -23.29 -4.63
CA GLU A 515 0.29 -22.66 -5.59
C GLU A 515 -0.95 -22.12 -4.86
N ALA A 516 -1.44 -20.99 -5.29
CA ALA A 516 -2.69 -20.41 -4.78
C ALA A 516 -3.42 -19.67 -5.88
N ILE A 517 -4.75 -19.57 -5.75
CA ILE A 517 -5.56 -18.72 -6.60
C ILE A 517 -6.30 -17.68 -5.77
N THR A 518 -6.52 -16.51 -6.38
CA THR A 518 -7.51 -15.54 -5.91
C THR A 518 -8.38 -15.14 -7.09
N GLN A 519 -9.69 -15.07 -6.88
CA GLN A 519 -10.63 -14.68 -7.91
C GLN A 519 -11.73 -13.80 -7.31
N GLY A 520 -12.29 -12.92 -8.11
CA GLY A 520 -13.28 -12.04 -7.55
C GLY A 520 -13.93 -11.06 -8.50
N PHE A 521 -14.70 -10.19 -7.87
CA PHE A 521 -15.46 -9.14 -8.52
C PHE A 521 -15.34 -7.85 -7.70
N GLU A 522 -15.01 -6.76 -8.36
CA GLU A 522 -14.95 -5.42 -7.81
C GLU A 522 -15.98 -4.55 -8.50
N MET A 523 -16.68 -3.72 -7.74
CA MET A 523 -17.63 -2.73 -8.27
C MET A 523 -17.42 -1.40 -7.55
N SER A 524 -17.44 -0.30 -8.30
CA SER A 524 -17.39 1.05 -7.76
C SER A 524 -18.49 1.90 -8.39
N VAL A 525 -19.13 2.70 -7.57
CA VAL A 525 -20.13 3.69 -7.97
C VAL A 525 -19.70 5.03 -7.42
N GLN A 526 -19.54 6.01 -8.28
CA GLN A 526 -19.30 7.41 -7.93
C GLN A 526 -20.46 8.24 -8.47
N ALA A 527 -21.15 8.98 -7.62
CA ALA A 527 -22.35 9.72 -8.02
C ALA A 527 -22.45 11.10 -7.34
N LYS A 528 -22.60 12.14 -8.11
CA LYS A 528 -23.05 13.45 -7.63
C LYS A 528 -24.58 13.45 -7.55
N LEU A 529 -25.12 13.07 -6.37
CA LEU A 529 -26.57 13.00 -6.18
C LEU A 529 -27.25 14.36 -6.31
N THR A 530 -26.53 15.42 -5.91
CA THR A 530 -26.89 16.82 -6.12
C THR A 530 -25.58 17.62 -6.28
N LYS A 531 -25.66 18.92 -6.57
CA LYS A 531 -24.48 19.80 -6.58
C LYS A 531 -23.75 19.87 -5.23
N ALA A 532 -24.41 19.48 -4.16
CA ALA A 532 -23.90 19.56 -2.79
C ALA A 532 -23.64 18.18 -2.16
N ILE A 533 -24.07 17.09 -2.79
CA ILE A 533 -23.98 15.75 -2.21
C ILE A 533 -23.31 14.80 -3.19
N GLU A 534 -22.18 14.27 -2.77
CA GLU A 534 -21.42 13.23 -3.48
C GLU A 534 -21.54 11.91 -2.72
N PHE A 535 -21.70 10.83 -3.46
CA PHE A 535 -21.80 9.47 -2.93
C PHE A 535 -20.82 8.58 -3.64
N ASN A 536 -20.02 7.81 -2.86
CA ASN A 536 -19.14 6.78 -3.35
C ASN A 536 -19.50 5.46 -2.67
N ALA A 537 -19.51 4.37 -3.44
CA ALA A 537 -19.71 3.03 -2.93
C ALA A 537 -18.80 2.05 -3.65
N ASN A 538 -18.10 1.21 -2.88
CA ASN A 538 -17.25 0.16 -3.37
C ASN A 538 -17.69 -1.18 -2.79
N TYR A 539 -17.71 -2.20 -3.62
CA TYR A 539 -17.94 -3.58 -3.21
C TYR A 539 -16.86 -4.46 -3.81
N THR A 540 -16.27 -5.30 -2.98
CA THR A 540 -15.31 -6.33 -3.39
C THR A 540 -15.78 -7.68 -2.89
N TYR A 541 -15.84 -8.65 -3.79
CA TYR A 541 -15.94 -10.07 -3.49
C TYR A 541 -14.63 -10.72 -3.88
N THR A 542 -14.00 -11.45 -2.94
CA THR A 542 -12.78 -12.20 -3.20
C THR A 542 -12.91 -13.60 -2.63
N ASP A 543 -12.64 -14.59 -3.45
CA ASP A 543 -12.52 -15.99 -3.06
C ASP A 543 -11.08 -16.45 -3.32
N SER A 544 -10.53 -17.27 -2.42
CA SER A 544 -9.15 -17.73 -2.52
C SER A 544 -9.05 -19.20 -2.13
N GLU A 545 -8.07 -19.88 -2.69
CA GLU A 545 -7.77 -21.28 -2.38
C GLU A 545 -6.27 -21.55 -2.50
N GLN A 546 -5.69 -22.17 -1.50
CA GLN A 546 -4.37 -22.78 -1.56
C GLN A 546 -4.49 -24.10 -2.30
N LYS A 547 -3.79 -24.25 -3.44
CA LYS A 547 -3.93 -25.43 -4.31
C LYS A 547 -3.02 -26.57 -3.88
N THR A 548 -1.87 -26.23 -3.32
CA THR A 548 -0.84 -27.19 -2.92
C THR A 548 -0.41 -26.94 -1.47
N GLY A 549 0.56 -27.73 -0.98
CA GLY A 549 1.08 -27.59 0.37
C GLY A 549 0.20 -28.20 1.46
N GLN A 550 0.55 -27.90 2.70
CA GLN A 550 -0.13 -28.47 3.89
C GLN A 550 -1.58 -28.00 4.02
N TYR A 551 -1.92 -26.82 3.49
CA TYR A 551 -3.23 -26.18 3.59
C TYR A 551 -4.02 -26.23 2.29
N ALA A 552 -3.71 -27.18 1.39
CA ALA A 552 -4.46 -27.35 0.15
C ALA A 552 -5.98 -27.45 0.41
N GLY A 553 -6.74 -26.66 -0.35
CA GLY A 553 -8.20 -26.53 -0.20
C GLY A 553 -8.66 -25.51 0.84
N SER A 554 -7.73 -24.88 1.60
CA SER A 554 -8.07 -23.82 2.56
C SER A 554 -7.99 -22.44 1.91
N PRO A 555 -8.77 -21.46 2.39
CA PRO A 555 -8.63 -20.07 1.94
C PRO A 555 -7.31 -19.46 2.41
N LEU A 556 -6.91 -18.36 1.80
CA LEU A 556 -5.84 -17.50 2.32
C LEU A 556 -6.33 -16.78 3.58
N ASN A 557 -5.41 -16.55 4.52
CA ASN A 557 -5.70 -15.83 5.75
C ASN A 557 -5.82 -14.32 5.52
N GLN A 558 -6.54 -13.63 6.40
CA GLN A 558 -6.76 -12.18 6.42
C GLN A 558 -7.40 -11.65 5.13
N LEU A 559 -8.22 -12.48 4.51
CA LEU A 559 -8.91 -12.17 3.27
C LEU A 559 -10.43 -12.37 3.45
N PRO A 560 -11.17 -11.29 3.75
CA PRO A 560 -12.63 -11.36 3.87
C PRO A 560 -13.27 -11.59 2.49
N LYS A 561 -14.28 -12.46 2.43
CA LYS A 561 -15.00 -12.72 1.17
C LYS A 561 -15.77 -11.50 0.67
N HIS A 562 -16.21 -10.62 1.55
CA HIS A 562 -17.02 -9.45 1.22
C HIS A 562 -16.48 -8.21 1.91
N LEU A 563 -16.20 -7.17 1.13
CA LEU A 563 -15.90 -5.84 1.60
C LEU A 563 -16.90 -4.86 0.99
N VAL A 564 -17.47 -3.98 1.81
CA VAL A 564 -18.29 -2.86 1.33
C VAL A 564 -17.79 -1.59 1.97
N GLN A 565 -17.54 -0.57 1.16
CA GLN A 565 -17.15 0.75 1.62
C GLN A 565 -18.10 1.75 0.99
N THR A 566 -18.67 2.62 1.80
CA THR A 566 -19.53 3.70 1.30
C THR A 566 -19.14 5.00 1.97
N SER A 567 -19.15 6.07 1.20
CA SER A 567 -18.98 7.42 1.73
C SER A 567 -20.00 8.37 1.12
N LEU A 568 -20.42 9.32 1.92
CA LEU A 568 -21.29 10.41 1.51
C LEU A 568 -20.65 11.71 1.99
N ARG A 569 -20.45 12.63 1.07
CA ARG A 569 -19.96 13.98 1.30
C ARG A 569 -21.09 14.96 1.07
N TRP A 570 -21.28 15.90 1.98
CA TRP A 570 -22.28 16.94 1.87
C TRP A 570 -21.68 18.33 2.08
N ALA A 571 -21.56 19.12 1.03
CA ALA A 571 -21.25 20.53 1.07
C ALA A 571 -22.51 21.30 1.53
N ILE A 572 -22.64 21.54 2.84
CA ILE A 572 -23.82 22.20 3.44
C ILE A 572 -23.89 23.66 2.97
N ASN A 573 -22.74 24.31 2.90
CA ASN A 573 -22.55 25.65 2.33
C ASN A 573 -21.05 25.85 2.02
N ASP A 574 -20.66 27.02 1.54
CA ASP A 574 -19.26 27.33 1.12
C ASP A 574 -18.24 27.20 2.27
N MET A 575 -18.67 27.24 3.53
CA MET A 575 -17.79 27.17 4.71
C MET A 575 -17.92 25.84 5.46
N THR A 576 -18.94 25.04 5.18
CA THR A 576 -19.27 23.87 6.00
C THR A 576 -19.49 22.64 5.13
N SER A 577 -18.73 21.60 5.36
CA SER A 577 -18.96 20.27 4.79
C SER A 577 -19.10 19.22 5.88
N SER A 578 -19.82 18.15 5.59
CA SER A 578 -19.97 16.98 6.45
C SER A 578 -19.73 15.73 5.63
N TRP A 579 -19.25 14.70 6.29
CA TRP A 579 -19.02 13.41 5.66
C TRP A 579 -19.50 12.27 6.56
N LEU A 580 -19.92 11.17 5.92
CA LEU A 580 -20.29 9.90 6.55
C LEU A 580 -19.53 8.79 5.81
N ARG A 581 -18.97 7.84 6.54
CA ARG A 581 -18.31 6.66 6.01
C ARG A 581 -18.87 5.41 6.69
N VAL A 582 -19.06 4.35 5.92
CA VAL A 582 -19.47 3.04 6.45
C VAL A 582 -18.62 1.98 5.79
N HIS A 583 -17.98 1.15 6.60
CA HIS A 583 -17.18 0.00 6.19
C HIS A 583 -17.80 -1.27 6.74
N TYR A 584 -18.04 -2.24 5.86
CA TYR A 584 -18.38 -3.60 6.23
C TYR A 584 -17.27 -4.52 5.82
N ARG A 585 -16.75 -5.30 6.76
CA ARG A 585 -15.79 -6.37 6.56
C ARG A 585 -16.47 -7.71 6.83
N GLY A 586 -16.44 -8.62 5.86
CA GLY A 586 -17.01 -9.95 5.97
C GLY A 586 -16.20 -10.85 6.90
N GLU A 587 -16.72 -12.06 7.12
CA GLU A 587 -16.03 -13.12 7.84
C GLU A 587 -14.72 -13.51 7.12
N GLU A 588 -13.67 -13.80 7.87
CA GLU A 588 -12.36 -14.18 7.35
C GLU A 588 -11.63 -15.17 8.26
N SER A 589 -10.67 -15.89 7.67
CA SER A 589 -9.74 -16.76 8.40
C SER A 589 -8.55 -15.92 8.90
N GLN A 590 -8.20 -16.05 10.18
CA GLN A 590 -7.03 -15.41 10.80
C GLN A 590 -5.98 -16.44 11.20
N PRO A 591 -4.69 -16.15 11.02
CA PRO A 591 -3.64 -17.03 11.51
C PRO A 591 -3.63 -17.01 13.04
N THR A 592 -3.62 -18.16 13.67
CA THR A 592 -3.38 -18.26 15.11
C THR A 592 -1.88 -18.17 15.39
N THR A 593 -1.52 -17.57 16.52
CA THR A 593 -0.13 -17.52 16.97
C THR A 593 0.26 -18.86 17.59
N GLY A 594 1.41 -19.42 17.19
CA GLY A 594 1.97 -20.63 17.76
C GLY A 594 2.13 -21.80 16.77
N PRO A 595 2.55 -22.98 17.23
CA PRO A 595 2.82 -24.14 16.37
C PRO A 595 1.55 -24.87 15.89
N SER A 596 0.41 -24.65 16.54
CA SER A 596 -0.89 -25.12 16.03
C SER A 596 -1.40 -24.12 15.01
N GLN A 597 -1.53 -24.55 13.77
CA GLN A 597 -2.00 -23.67 12.71
C GLN A 597 -3.52 -23.78 12.51
N ASP A 598 -4.25 -23.94 13.59
CA ASP A 598 -5.70 -23.79 13.57
C ASP A 598 -6.01 -22.34 13.25
N SER A 599 -6.83 -22.09 12.25
CA SER A 599 -7.25 -20.73 11.89
C SER A 599 -8.43 -20.31 12.76
N LEU A 600 -8.33 -19.13 13.35
CA LEU A 600 -9.47 -18.43 13.93
C LEU A 600 -10.38 -17.95 12.80
N ILE A 601 -11.68 -18.14 12.91
CA ILE A 601 -12.65 -17.50 12.03
C ILE A 601 -13.13 -16.21 12.67
N ALA A 602 -12.62 -15.08 12.18
CA ALA A 602 -13.03 -13.77 12.63
C ALA A 602 -14.42 -13.43 12.06
N PRO A 603 -15.38 -13.04 12.89
CA PRO A 603 -16.73 -12.71 12.42
C PRO A 603 -16.76 -11.39 11.65
N SER A 604 -17.80 -11.19 10.85
CA SER A 604 -18.01 -9.93 10.15
C SER A 604 -18.33 -8.77 11.10
N TYR A 605 -17.93 -7.56 10.69
CA TYR A 605 -18.24 -6.33 11.43
C TYR A 605 -18.53 -5.14 10.51
N THR A 606 -19.11 -4.09 11.11
CA THR A 606 -19.36 -2.81 10.43
C THR A 606 -18.86 -1.67 11.31
N LEU A 607 -18.09 -0.77 10.69
CA LEU A 607 -17.71 0.51 11.28
C LEU A 607 -18.44 1.64 10.58
N ALA A 608 -18.79 2.68 11.33
CA ALA A 608 -19.40 3.90 10.81
C ALA A 608 -18.69 5.11 11.41
N ASP A 609 -18.36 6.08 10.57
CA ASP A 609 -17.66 7.30 10.95
C ASP A 609 -18.41 8.50 10.41
N VAL A 610 -18.39 9.60 11.15
CA VAL A 610 -19.06 10.86 10.77
C VAL A 610 -18.21 12.04 11.16
N GLY A 611 -18.19 13.08 10.34
CA GLY A 611 -17.46 14.29 10.66
C GLY A 611 -17.98 15.54 9.98
N LEU A 612 -17.46 16.66 10.43
CA LEU A 612 -17.79 18.01 9.99
C LEU A 612 -16.49 18.81 9.82
N ASN A 613 -16.41 19.59 8.74
CA ASN A 613 -15.37 20.58 8.54
C ASN A 613 -15.99 21.96 8.45
N TYR A 614 -15.33 22.95 9.06
CA TYR A 614 -15.77 24.34 9.09
C TYR A 614 -14.63 25.29 8.74
N GLY A 615 -14.76 26.06 7.67
CA GLY A 615 -13.86 27.14 7.32
C GLY A 615 -14.12 28.36 8.20
N LEU A 616 -13.27 28.58 9.21
CA LEU A 616 -13.38 29.75 10.09
C LEU A 616 -13.02 31.04 9.33
N THR A 617 -12.04 30.94 8.45
CA THR A 617 -11.62 31.95 7.47
C THR A 617 -11.26 31.22 6.17
N ASN A 618 -10.81 31.96 5.14
CA ASN A 618 -10.30 31.32 3.92
C ASN A 618 -9.03 30.49 4.18
N ASP A 619 -8.29 30.81 5.22
CA ASP A 619 -6.98 30.23 5.54
C ASP A 619 -7.02 29.29 6.75
N ILE A 620 -8.12 29.28 7.54
CA ILE A 620 -8.24 28.46 8.75
C ILE A 620 -9.44 27.54 8.62
N LYS A 621 -9.20 26.24 8.71
CA LYS A 621 -10.23 25.19 8.75
C LYS A 621 -10.19 24.45 10.08
N LEU A 622 -11.36 24.18 10.63
CA LEU A 622 -11.57 23.33 11.80
C LEU A 622 -12.25 22.05 11.36
N GLY A 623 -11.79 20.92 11.88
CA GLY A 623 -12.38 19.61 11.66
C GLY A 623 -12.79 18.97 12.98
N ALA A 624 -13.89 18.22 12.99
CA ALA A 624 -14.29 17.35 14.09
C ALA A 624 -14.99 16.09 13.56
N GLY A 625 -14.78 14.96 14.23
CA GLY A 625 -15.41 13.71 13.81
C GLY A 625 -15.50 12.69 14.94
N ILE A 626 -16.31 11.68 14.69
CA ILE A 626 -16.45 10.50 15.53
C ILE A 626 -16.19 9.29 14.65
N TYR A 627 -15.14 8.56 14.97
CA TYR A 627 -14.79 7.29 14.33
C TYR A 627 -15.33 6.12 15.16
N ASN A 628 -15.64 5.02 14.48
CA ASN A 628 -16.31 3.87 15.08
C ASN A 628 -17.54 4.30 15.91
N LEU A 629 -18.46 5.05 15.28
CA LEU A 629 -19.67 5.60 15.91
C LEU A 629 -20.51 4.52 16.62
N LEU A 630 -20.48 3.28 16.11
CA LEU A 630 -21.22 2.15 16.66
C LEU A 630 -20.53 1.51 17.88
N ASP A 631 -19.32 1.96 18.22
CA ASP A 631 -18.50 1.45 19.31
C ASP A 631 -18.29 -0.07 19.22
N LYS A 632 -17.99 -0.55 18.01
CA LYS A 632 -17.71 -1.96 17.80
C LYS A 632 -16.35 -2.30 18.41
N ASN A 633 -16.35 -3.18 19.38
CA ASN A 633 -15.12 -3.71 19.95
C ASN A 633 -14.53 -4.78 19.00
N ILE A 634 -13.26 -4.64 18.65
CA ILE A 634 -12.48 -5.56 17.83
C ILE A 634 -11.23 -5.92 18.62
N GLY A 635 -11.23 -7.10 19.21
CA GLY A 635 -10.18 -7.56 20.10
C GLY A 635 -9.53 -8.86 19.66
N MET A 636 -8.35 -9.16 20.22
CA MET A 636 -7.48 -10.27 19.83
C MET A 636 -8.17 -11.64 19.86
N GLU A 637 -9.03 -11.90 20.87
CA GLU A 637 -9.65 -13.24 21.05
C GLU A 637 -10.62 -13.58 19.92
N GLU A 638 -11.39 -12.57 19.44
CA GLU A 638 -12.45 -12.79 18.45
C GLU A 638 -11.99 -12.53 17.01
N TYR A 639 -11.08 -11.56 16.84
CA TYR A 639 -10.66 -11.09 15.51
C TYR A 639 -9.21 -11.41 15.16
N GLY A 640 -8.38 -11.83 16.12
CA GLY A 640 -6.96 -12.08 15.92
C GLY A 640 -6.11 -10.79 15.84
N TYR A 641 -6.71 -9.64 16.10
CA TYR A 641 -6.06 -8.31 16.19
C TYR A 641 -6.90 -7.34 17.02
N VAL A 642 -6.31 -6.22 17.39
CA VAL A 642 -6.97 -5.15 18.17
C VAL A 642 -7.13 -3.92 17.29
N GLU A 643 -8.32 -3.30 17.33
CA GLU A 643 -8.62 -2.01 16.70
C GLU A 643 -9.18 -1.03 17.72
N ASP A 644 -9.02 0.27 17.41
CA ASP A 644 -9.57 1.35 18.23
C ASP A 644 -11.09 1.26 18.37
N GLY A 645 -11.60 1.47 19.56
CA GLY A 645 -13.01 1.70 19.86
C GLY A 645 -13.52 3.04 19.32
N ARG A 646 -14.61 3.55 19.88
CA ARG A 646 -15.10 4.88 19.52
C ARG A 646 -14.10 5.94 19.92
N ARG A 647 -13.80 6.85 18.97
CA ARG A 647 -12.83 7.93 19.19
C ARG A 647 -13.29 9.24 18.58
N TYR A 648 -12.84 10.34 19.17
CA TYR A 648 -13.18 11.69 18.79
C TYR A 648 -11.97 12.37 18.16
N TRP A 649 -12.14 12.89 16.94
CA TRP A 649 -11.12 13.63 16.24
C TRP A 649 -11.40 15.12 16.23
N LEU A 650 -10.35 15.92 16.46
CA LEU A 650 -10.32 17.36 16.33
C LEU A 650 -9.15 17.79 15.47
N SER A 651 -9.35 18.76 14.59
CA SER A 651 -8.35 19.28 13.68
C SER A 651 -8.39 20.78 13.56
N LEU A 652 -7.19 21.37 13.44
CA LEU A 652 -6.97 22.75 13.06
C LEU A 652 -5.96 22.78 11.91
N ALA A 653 -6.36 23.27 10.74
CA ALA A 653 -5.49 23.50 9.60
C ALA A 653 -5.39 24.99 9.29
N TRP A 654 -4.16 25.48 9.14
CA TRP A 654 -3.84 26.84 8.72
C TRP A 654 -3.04 26.82 7.43
N SER A 655 -3.64 27.38 6.37
CA SER A 655 -3.02 27.53 5.06
C SER A 655 -2.55 28.99 4.86
N PHE A 656 -1.48 29.20 4.12
CA PHE A 656 -0.91 30.54 3.87
C PHE A 656 -0.23 30.65 2.50
#